data_a774e989efbbb9e2288244e0199e244a
#
_entry.id   a774e989efbbb9e2288244e0199e244a
#
_cell.length_a   1.000
_cell.length_b   1.000
_cell.length_c   1.000
_cell.angle_alpha   90.00
_cell.angle_beta   90.00
_cell.angle_gamma   90.00
#
_symmetry.space_group_name_H-M   'P 1'
#
loop_
_entity.id
_entity.type
_entity.pdbx_description
1 polymer ?
#
loop_
_entity_poly.entity_id
_entity_poly.type
_entity_poly.pdbx_seq_one_letter_code
_entity_poly.pdbx_strand_id
1 'polypeptide(L)'
;MKSKNNYFKQITTIMTVVSLLIMVLGIQGNNDVKAATQVAPPASINQIFPDADLAEGIRAELQKSSVTDVVTKEELESISQLSVYAKKIASIEGLEYLTNLKFLNLNGNQITDLSPLSNLTKLTEIYIGDNKISDISPLQNLTNVTDLYLVDNDISDLRPLANLTQMYSLRLGGNSNISDLNPVRNMTRLNNLEVTGSILKDLTPLADVTSLTRLTLSDNQIEDLSPLAGLTKLDNIAAYSNKITDITPVTNLTRLQYLDLGSNEITDLSPVANLQKLTSLHLANNQITNISMLEDLTNLTSLGLQNNKISDISVLKNLTHVTYLQLGYNQIVDVKIIGGLTNLTSLQLTQNHITDISPLANLSKIQYSDFSNQMITNLERNFSKTLSVPNNITSIDGTLIAPETISNNGTYDAPNLKWSLPNYLPEVKYTFSQKIPIGTGTSNYSGFITQPLKELLDYKVTFNVEGNTSEVETVTEENLIPEPTSPTKQGYTFDGWYDAETGGTKWDFTTGQMPANDLTLYAHFSVNSYQANFDIDGVVTNEAVVYDTLLNEPTTPTKQGYTFDGWYDEETGGNKWDFKTMKMPANDVAFYAHFTINNYQANFDIDGEVKNETIPYSMNRPLQPNKVIHLMVGMTQKQAERSGISKRRKCPRMMSLYMHILPSTTTKRTLI
;
A
#
# COMPACT_ATOMS: atom_id res chain seq x y z
N MET A 1 34.14 -22.89 6.17
CA MET A 1 34.35 -22.32 4.82
C MET A 1 35.79 -22.35 4.29
N LYS A 2 36.71 -23.08 4.86
CA LYS A 2 38.13 -23.17 4.38
C LYS A 2 38.45 -24.50 3.66
N SER A 3 37.53 -25.44 3.55
CA SER A 3 37.78 -26.77 2.95
C SER A 3 37.32 -26.94 1.50
N LYS A 4 36.43 -26.07 0.97
CA LYS A 4 35.95 -26.18 -0.43
C LYS A 4 36.86 -25.46 -1.47
N ASN A 5 37.73 -24.56 -1.02
CA ASN A 5 38.62 -23.82 -1.94
C ASN A 5 39.86 -24.60 -2.40
N ASN A 6 40.21 -25.67 -1.68
CA ASN A 6 41.36 -26.51 -2.07
C ASN A 6 41.04 -27.57 -3.11
N TYR A 7 39.77 -28.00 -3.18
CA TYR A 7 39.35 -29.00 -4.21
C TYR A 7 39.28 -28.39 -5.61
N PHE A 8 38.76 -27.15 -5.72
CA PHE A 8 38.69 -26.44 -7.00
C PHE A 8 40.05 -26.06 -7.59
N LYS A 9 41.07 -25.71 -6.75
CA LYS A 9 42.45 -25.48 -7.20
C LYS A 9 43.15 -26.76 -7.66
N GLN A 10 42.89 -27.89 -7.06
CA GLN A 10 43.45 -29.17 -7.53
C GLN A 10 42.88 -29.66 -8.86
N ILE A 11 41.58 -29.45 -9.10
CA ILE A 11 40.95 -29.84 -10.37
C ILE A 11 41.46 -28.95 -11.51
N THR A 12 41.62 -27.64 -11.30
CA THR A 12 42.16 -26.72 -12.32
C THR A 12 43.61 -27.02 -12.65
N THR A 13 44.41 -27.40 -11.67
CA THR A 13 45.82 -27.78 -11.88
C THR A 13 45.95 -29.12 -12.60
N ILE A 14 45.07 -30.09 -12.33
CA ILE A 14 45.10 -31.37 -13.02
C ILE A 14 44.62 -31.23 -14.48
N MET A 15 43.62 -30.38 -14.75
CA MET A 15 43.18 -30.10 -16.13
C MET A 15 44.27 -29.38 -16.97
N THR A 16 45.01 -28.44 -16.36
CA THR A 16 46.13 -27.72 -17.06
C THR A 16 47.32 -28.64 -17.31
N VAL A 17 47.60 -29.59 -16.41
CA VAL A 17 48.67 -30.57 -16.60
C VAL A 17 48.32 -31.64 -17.62
N VAL A 18 47.03 -32.05 -17.69
CA VAL A 18 46.56 -33.00 -18.74
C VAL A 18 46.55 -32.37 -20.12
N SER A 19 46.18 -31.08 -20.26
CA SER A 19 46.27 -30.37 -21.53
C SER A 19 47.74 -30.11 -21.96
N LEU A 20 48.67 -29.88 -21.05
CA LEU A 20 50.09 -29.76 -21.38
C LEU A 20 50.71 -31.11 -21.70
N LEU A 21 50.27 -32.20 -21.08
CA LEU A 21 50.80 -33.55 -21.37
C LEU A 21 50.32 -34.06 -22.77
N ILE A 22 49.16 -33.63 -23.23
CA ILE A 22 48.68 -33.93 -24.58
C ILE A 22 49.46 -33.15 -25.66
N MET A 23 49.97 -31.95 -25.32
CA MET A 23 50.85 -31.17 -26.22
C MET A 23 52.32 -31.67 -26.28
N VAL A 24 52.81 -32.43 -25.30
CA VAL A 24 54.21 -32.90 -25.23
C VAL A 24 54.35 -34.35 -25.71
N LEU A 25 53.31 -35.14 -25.72
CA LEU A 25 53.28 -36.43 -26.36
C LEU A 25 52.75 -36.25 -27.79
N GLY A 26 53.60 -35.79 -28.68
CA GLY A 26 53.41 -35.82 -30.13
C GLY A 26 53.17 -37.26 -30.56
N ILE A 27 51.95 -37.74 -30.42
CA ILE A 27 51.47 -38.85 -31.21
C ILE A 27 51.11 -38.21 -32.55
N GLN A 28 52.07 -38.20 -33.48
CA GLN A 28 51.81 -38.19 -34.90
C GLN A 28 51.01 -39.48 -35.20
N GLY A 29 49.70 -39.46 -34.92
CA GLY A 29 48.82 -40.28 -35.68
C GLY A 29 48.78 -39.67 -37.10
N ASN A 30 49.46 -40.33 -37.98
CA ASN A 30 49.16 -40.18 -39.40
C ASN A 30 47.71 -40.62 -39.63
N ASN A 31 46.77 -39.75 -39.30
CA ASN A 31 45.51 -39.70 -40.00
C ASN A 31 45.76 -38.80 -41.19
N ASP A 32 46.39 -39.36 -42.21
CA ASP A 32 46.08 -38.98 -43.58
C ASP A 32 44.57 -39.24 -43.76
N VAL A 33 43.73 -38.35 -43.28
CA VAL A 33 42.47 -38.05 -43.91
C VAL A 33 42.91 -37.44 -45.25
N LYS A 34 43.08 -38.31 -46.28
CA LYS A 34 43.06 -37.85 -47.66
C LYS A 34 41.84 -36.93 -47.69
N ALA A 35 42.06 -35.62 -47.85
CA ALA A 35 41.05 -34.75 -48.40
C ALA A 35 40.52 -35.49 -49.61
N ALA A 36 39.32 -36.00 -49.57
CA ALA A 36 38.67 -36.60 -50.72
C ALA A 36 38.76 -35.53 -51.77
N THR A 37 39.47 -35.84 -52.87
CA THR A 37 39.57 -34.88 -53.97
C THR A 37 38.13 -34.68 -54.41
N GLN A 38 37.58 -33.51 -54.17
CA GLN A 38 36.23 -33.13 -54.55
C GLN A 38 36.02 -33.41 -55.99
N VAL A 39 34.99 -34.18 -56.30
CA VAL A 39 34.76 -34.64 -57.67
C VAL A 39 33.95 -33.59 -58.44
N ALA A 40 34.59 -32.92 -59.41
CA ALA A 40 33.93 -31.91 -60.21
C ALA A 40 33.01 -32.55 -61.31
N PRO A 41 31.89 -31.93 -61.65
CA PRO A 41 31.06 -32.35 -62.77
C PRO A 41 31.84 -32.26 -64.12
N PRO A 42 31.58 -33.21 -65.05
CA PRO A 42 30.56 -34.24 -65.04
C PRO A 42 30.96 -35.45 -64.19
N ALA A 43 30.15 -35.85 -63.26
CA ALA A 43 30.28 -37.03 -62.37
C ALA A 43 28.92 -37.51 -61.92
N SER A 44 28.84 -38.66 -61.25
CA SER A 44 27.60 -39.12 -60.69
C SER A 44 27.20 -38.26 -59.50
N ILE A 45 25.90 -38.13 -59.28
CA ILE A 45 25.34 -37.26 -58.16
C ILE A 45 25.97 -37.63 -56.84
N ASN A 46 26.03 -38.91 -56.43
CA ASN A 46 26.61 -39.39 -55.17
C ASN A 46 28.13 -39.20 -55.04
N GLN A 47 28.84 -38.93 -56.18
CA GLN A 47 30.27 -38.58 -56.17
C GLN A 47 30.46 -37.06 -55.92
N ILE A 48 29.59 -36.23 -56.48
CA ILE A 48 29.60 -34.77 -56.27
C ILE A 48 29.06 -34.41 -54.92
N PHE A 49 27.98 -35.08 -54.45
CA PHE A 49 27.30 -34.88 -53.19
C PHE A 49 27.49 -36.15 -52.34
N PRO A 50 28.51 -36.21 -51.46
CA PRO A 50 28.82 -37.40 -50.67
C PRO A 50 27.75 -37.76 -49.65
N ASP A 51 26.97 -36.77 -49.16
CA ASP A 51 25.86 -37.00 -48.24
C ASP A 51 24.69 -37.63 -49.01
N ALA A 52 24.23 -38.79 -48.51
CA ALA A 52 23.25 -39.60 -49.24
C ALA A 52 21.87 -38.93 -49.32
N ASP A 53 21.45 -38.26 -48.25
CA ASP A 53 20.17 -37.54 -48.22
C ASP A 53 20.20 -36.29 -49.10
N LEU A 54 21.35 -35.61 -49.16
CA LEU A 54 21.54 -34.48 -50.05
C LEU A 54 21.59 -34.95 -51.54
N ALA A 55 22.33 -36.01 -51.84
CA ALA A 55 22.38 -36.62 -53.16
C ALA A 55 20.99 -37.02 -53.68
N GLU A 56 20.16 -37.59 -52.80
CA GLU A 56 18.77 -37.95 -53.13
C GLU A 56 17.92 -36.69 -53.39
N GLY A 57 18.13 -35.60 -52.62
CA GLY A 57 17.49 -34.31 -52.84
C GLY A 57 17.83 -33.72 -54.21
N ILE A 58 19.12 -33.76 -54.64
CA ILE A 58 19.59 -33.31 -55.94
C ILE A 58 19.04 -34.21 -57.06
N ARG A 59 19.05 -35.55 -56.87
CA ARG A 59 18.44 -36.52 -57.79
C ARG A 59 16.97 -36.15 -58.08
N ALA A 60 16.21 -35.87 -57.00
CA ALA A 60 14.79 -35.52 -57.13
C ALA A 60 14.58 -34.20 -57.87
N GLU A 61 15.37 -33.15 -57.54
CA GLU A 61 15.30 -31.84 -58.18
C GLU A 61 15.61 -31.90 -59.68
N LEU A 62 16.62 -32.68 -60.04
CA LEU A 62 17.00 -32.91 -61.49
C LEU A 62 16.14 -33.97 -62.15
N GLN A 63 15.19 -34.59 -61.50
CA GLN A 63 14.32 -35.68 -61.97
C GLN A 63 15.13 -36.87 -62.59
N LYS A 64 16.27 -37.16 -61.96
CA LYS A 64 17.11 -38.29 -62.31
C LYS A 64 16.57 -39.59 -61.80
N SER A 65 16.91 -40.71 -62.47
CA SER A 65 16.43 -42.04 -62.06
C SER A 65 17.20 -42.63 -60.84
N SER A 66 18.47 -42.28 -60.70
CA SER A 66 19.37 -42.78 -59.65
C SER A 66 20.37 -41.71 -59.20
N VAL A 67 20.84 -41.78 -57.99
CA VAL A 67 21.99 -40.98 -57.51
C VAL A 67 23.30 -41.35 -58.16
N THR A 68 23.35 -42.48 -58.88
CA THR A 68 24.48 -42.87 -59.72
C THR A 68 24.44 -42.29 -61.14
N ASP A 69 23.37 -41.56 -61.48
CA ASP A 69 23.31 -40.89 -62.79
C ASP A 69 24.33 -39.74 -62.83
N VAL A 70 25.02 -39.63 -64.02
CA VAL A 70 25.96 -38.55 -64.20
C VAL A 70 25.21 -37.26 -64.46
N VAL A 71 25.70 -36.18 -63.87
CA VAL A 71 25.18 -34.80 -64.06
C VAL A 71 26.26 -33.89 -64.56
N THR A 72 25.87 -32.96 -65.43
CA THR A 72 26.76 -31.95 -65.97
C THR A 72 26.74 -30.68 -65.13
N LYS A 73 27.66 -29.80 -65.35
CA LYS A 73 27.69 -28.48 -64.71
C LYS A 73 26.45 -27.67 -65.06
N GLU A 74 26.01 -27.68 -66.32
CA GLU A 74 24.83 -26.96 -66.77
C GLU A 74 23.55 -27.48 -66.14
N GLU A 75 23.43 -28.77 -65.87
CA GLU A 75 22.31 -29.36 -65.17
C GLU A 75 22.30 -28.88 -63.70
N LEU A 76 23.44 -28.88 -62.99
CA LEU A 76 23.55 -28.34 -61.63
C LEU A 76 23.29 -26.84 -61.60
N GLU A 77 23.77 -26.07 -62.52
CA GLU A 77 23.52 -24.64 -62.68
C GLU A 77 22.05 -24.32 -63.03
N SER A 78 21.26 -25.30 -63.49
CA SER A 78 19.82 -25.11 -63.72
C SER A 78 19.01 -25.08 -62.47
N ILE A 79 19.57 -25.57 -61.36
CA ILE A 79 18.91 -25.57 -60.05
C ILE A 79 18.93 -24.15 -59.50
N SER A 80 17.76 -23.53 -59.38
CA SER A 80 17.58 -22.21 -58.75
C SER A 80 16.94 -22.26 -57.39
N GLN A 81 16.35 -23.37 -56.99
CA GLN A 81 15.74 -23.62 -55.68
C GLN A 81 16.11 -25.04 -55.24
N LEU A 82 16.42 -25.21 -53.97
CA LEU A 82 16.68 -26.51 -53.38
C LEU A 82 16.05 -26.59 -51.98
N SER A 83 15.28 -27.63 -51.73
CA SER A 83 14.64 -27.85 -50.43
C SER A 83 14.79 -29.32 -50.00
N VAL A 84 15.71 -29.57 -49.06
CA VAL A 84 15.98 -30.90 -48.47
C VAL A 84 16.01 -30.77 -46.95
N TYR A 85 14.85 -30.64 -46.36
CA TYR A 85 14.66 -30.39 -44.93
C TYR A 85 14.29 -31.67 -44.14
N ALA A 86 14.51 -31.63 -42.83
CA ALA A 86 14.17 -32.70 -41.88
C ALA A 86 14.72 -34.09 -42.29
N LYS A 87 15.98 -34.10 -42.73
CA LYS A 87 16.80 -35.26 -43.05
C LYS A 87 17.92 -35.40 -42.02
N LYS A 88 18.97 -36.06 -42.34
CA LYS A 88 20.16 -36.20 -41.49
C LYS A 88 21.42 -35.67 -42.20
N ILE A 89 21.26 -34.71 -43.09
CA ILE A 89 22.36 -34.14 -43.87
C ILE A 89 23.39 -33.57 -42.90
N ALA A 90 24.61 -34.09 -42.99
CA ALA A 90 25.74 -33.61 -42.20
C ALA A 90 26.76 -32.84 -43.05
N SER A 91 26.86 -33.13 -44.35
CA SER A 91 27.74 -32.44 -45.31
C SER A 91 26.93 -31.87 -46.46
N ILE A 92 27.24 -30.63 -46.82
CA ILE A 92 26.66 -29.94 -47.98
C ILE A 92 27.70 -29.75 -49.10
N GLU A 93 28.76 -30.53 -49.09
CA GLU A 93 29.75 -30.61 -50.15
C GLU A 93 29.07 -30.90 -51.48
N GLY A 94 29.49 -30.19 -52.54
CA GLY A 94 28.88 -30.22 -53.88
C GLY A 94 27.89 -29.08 -54.14
N LEU A 95 27.32 -28.43 -53.12
CA LEU A 95 26.42 -27.29 -53.34
C LEU A 95 27.08 -26.11 -54.02
N GLU A 96 28.41 -25.97 -53.96
CA GLU A 96 29.17 -24.89 -54.62
C GLU A 96 29.03 -24.91 -56.13
N TYR A 97 28.60 -26.04 -56.76
CA TYR A 97 28.30 -26.16 -58.20
C TYR A 97 26.93 -25.59 -58.57
N LEU A 98 26.03 -25.30 -57.59
CA LEU A 98 24.69 -24.74 -57.81
C LEU A 98 24.75 -23.20 -57.94
N THR A 99 25.55 -22.68 -58.82
CA THR A 99 25.91 -21.24 -58.96
C THR A 99 24.72 -20.31 -59.25
N ASN A 100 23.59 -20.87 -59.71
CA ASN A 100 22.33 -20.11 -59.92
C ASN A 100 21.30 -20.24 -58.80
N LEU A 101 21.68 -20.89 -57.68
CA LEU A 101 20.79 -21.08 -56.55
C LEU A 101 20.38 -19.75 -55.91
N LYS A 102 19.07 -19.55 -55.77
CA LYS A 102 18.46 -18.36 -55.14
C LYS A 102 17.79 -18.68 -53.80
N PHE A 103 17.17 -19.84 -53.72
CA PHE A 103 16.46 -20.33 -52.54
C PHE A 103 17.09 -21.64 -52.08
N LEU A 104 17.41 -21.69 -50.76
CA LEU A 104 17.96 -22.88 -50.12
C LEU A 104 17.21 -23.16 -48.82
N ASN A 105 16.62 -24.36 -48.69
CA ASN A 105 16.04 -24.83 -47.46
C ASN A 105 16.64 -26.18 -47.01
N LEU A 106 17.42 -26.12 -45.94
CA LEU A 106 18.07 -27.27 -45.27
C LEU A 106 17.74 -27.32 -43.80
N ASN A 107 16.59 -26.80 -43.38
CA ASN A 107 16.15 -26.84 -41.97
C ASN A 107 16.09 -28.28 -41.45
N GLY A 108 16.40 -28.46 -40.15
CA GLY A 108 16.23 -29.75 -39.46
C GLY A 108 17.22 -30.81 -39.90
N ASN A 109 18.49 -30.46 -40.03
CA ASN A 109 19.57 -31.37 -40.42
C ASN A 109 20.69 -31.43 -39.38
N GLN A 110 21.90 -31.82 -39.73
CA GLN A 110 23.04 -31.94 -38.80
C GLN A 110 24.28 -31.19 -39.35
N ILE A 111 24.04 -30.14 -40.12
CA ILE A 111 25.05 -29.36 -40.80
C ILE A 111 25.88 -28.57 -39.79
N THR A 112 27.22 -28.57 -40.00
CA THR A 112 28.16 -27.80 -39.21
C THR A 112 28.99 -26.83 -40.06
N ASP A 113 29.28 -27.22 -41.33
CA ASP A 113 30.12 -26.46 -42.24
C ASP A 113 29.30 -25.86 -43.39
N LEU A 114 29.38 -24.54 -43.54
CA LEU A 114 28.73 -23.76 -44.61
C LEU A 114 29.68 -23.37 -45.76
N SER A 115 30.94 -23.81 -45.74
CA SER A 115 31.95 -23.39 -46.72
C SER A 115 31.51 -23.60 -48.17
N PRO A 116 30.70 -24.63 -48.55
CA PRO A 116 30.21 -24.78 -49.93
C PRO A 116 29.27 -23.66 -50.40
N LEU A 117 28.68 -22.87 -49.45
CA LEU A 117 27.80 -21.76 -49.80
C LEU A 117 28.54 -20.46 -50.13
N SER A 118 29.85 -20.35 -49.83
CA SER A 118 30.60 -19.10 -49.78
C SER A 118 30.61 -18.27 -51.09
N ASN A 119 30.43 -18.92 -52.22
CA ASN A 119 30.42 -18.28 -53.54
C ASN A 119 29.05 -18.26 -54.23
N LEU A 120 27.99 -18.73 -53.56
CA LEU A 120 26.63 -18.76 -54.10
C LEU A 120 25.96 -17.38 -53.98
N THR A 121 26.58 -16.38 -54.57
CA THR A 121 26.20 -14.96 -54.45
C THR A 121 24.83 -14.61 -55.03
N LYS A 122 24.15 -15.52 -55.73
CA LYS A 122 22.76 -15.35 -56.19
C LYS A 122 21.71 -15.72 -55.16
N LEU A 123 22.11 -16.34 -54.04
CA LEU A 123 21.20 -16.65 -52.93
C LEU A 123 20.52 -15.38 -52.41
N THR A 124 19.20 -15.48 -52.32
CA THR A 124 18.33 -14.44 -51.72
C THR A 124 17.66 -14.91 -50.46
N GLU A 125 17.38 -16.21 -50.35
CA GLU A 125 16.68 -16.80 -49.23
C GLU A 125 17.41 -18.06 -48.74
N ILE A 126 17.75 -18.09 -47.44
CA ILE A 126 18.49 -19.20 -46.82
C ILE A 126 17.78 -19.62 -45.56
N TYR A 127 17.33 -20.87 -45.52
CA TYR A 127 16.66 -21.50 -44.36
C TYR A 127 17.51 -22.69 -43.91
N ILE A 128 18.28 -22.53 -42.83
CA ILE A 128 19.20 -23.54 -42.29
C ILE A 128 19.11 -23.62 -40.76
N GLY A 129 17.89 -23.39 -40.21
CA GLY A 129 17.58 -23.58 -38.79
C GLY A 129 17.58 -25.03 -38.38
N ASP A 130 17.62 -25.28 -37.06
CA ASP A 130 17.65 -26.61 -36.46
C ASP A 130 18.80 -27.46 -37.08
N ASN A 131 20.03 -26.94 -36.89
CA ASN A 131 21.27 -27.56 -37.32
C ASN A 131 22.34 -27.46 -36.18
N LYS A 132 23.62 -27.58 -36.52
CA LYS A 132 24.73 -27.47 -35.55
C LYS A 132 25.77 -26.45 -35.99
N ILE A 133 25.31 -25.36 -36.58
CA ILE A 133 26.15 -24.34 -37.20
C ILE A 133 26.65 -23.39 -36.07
N SER A 134 27.96 -23.20 -36.01
CA SER A 134 28.59 -22.21 -35.15
C SER A 134 29.33 -21.13 -35.92
N ASP A 135 29.88 -21.48 -37.11
CA ASP A 135 30.59 -20.54 -37.97
C ASP A 135 29.74 -20.18 -39.21
N ILE A 136 29.40 -18.91 -39.31
CA ILE A 136 28.65 -18.32 -40.42
C ILE A 136 29.55 -17.44 -41.33
N SER A 137 30.88 -17.50 -41.15
CA SER A 137 31.82 -16.74 -41.99
C SER A 137 31.66 -17.00 -43.50
N PRO A 138 31.22 -18.20 -43.94
CA PRO A 138 30.98 -18.44 -45.39
C PRO A 138 29.85 -17.59 -45.98
N LEU A 139 28.96 -17.04 -45.16
CA LEU A 139 27.83 -16.21 -45.61
C LEU A 139 28.23 -14.74 -45.88
N GLN A 140 29.41 -14.28 -45.45
CA GLN A 140 29.80 -12.86 -45.43
C GLN A 140 29.74 -12.12 -46.79
N ASN A 141 29.83 -12.86 -47.90
CA ASN A 141 29.82 -12.30 -49.27
C ASN A 141 28.47 -12.47 -49.99
N LEU A 142 27.49 -13.07 -49.33
CA LEU A 142 26.17 -13.32 -49.95
C LEU A 142 25.27 -12.07 -49.82
N THR A 143 25.73 -10.95 -50.36
CA THR A 143 25.14 -9.62 -50.19
C THR A 143 23.77 -9.44 -50.82
N ASN A 144 23.27 -10.42 -51.60
CA ASN A 144 21.91 -10.43 -52.15
C ASN A 144 20.87 -11.08 -51.20
N VAL A 145 21.32 -11.69 -50.10
CA VAL A 145 20.41 -12.34 -49.13
C VAL A 145 19.51 -11.31 -48.48
N THR A 146 18.21 -11.58 -48.59
CA THR A 146 17.12 -10.78 -47.96
C THR A 146 16.48 -11.50 -46.78
N ASP A 147 16.43 -12.82 -46.82
CA ASP A 147 15.79 -13.65 -45.82
C ASP A 147 16.75 -14.74 -45.34
N LEU A 148 17.10 -14.67 -44.04
CA LEU A 148 18.05 -15.59 -43.43
C LEU A 148 17.44 -16.17 -42.13
N TYR A 149 17.24 -17.49 -42.15
CA TYR A 149 16.69 -18.25 -41.04
C TYR A 149 17.75 -19.21 -40.48
N LEU A 150 18.24 -18.89 -39.27
CA LEU A 150 19.32 -19.57 -38.56
C LEU A 150 18.89 -20.04 -37.14
N VAL A 151 17.58 -20.14 -36.91
CA VAL A 151 17.01 -20.51 -35.59
C VAL A 151 17.55 -21.88 -35.16
N ASP A 152 17.74 -22.07 -33.82
CA ASP A 152 18.21 -23.34 -33.23
C ASP A 152 19.53 -23.85 -33.83
N ASN A 153 20.59 -23.06 -33.68
CA ASN A 153 21.97 -23.37 -34.02
C ASN A 153 22.89 -23.00 -32.81
N ASP A 154 24.22 -23.06 -33.01
CA ASP A 154 25.24 -22.75 -32.00
C ASP A 154 25.98 -21.43 -32.28
N ILE A 155 25.31 -20.47 -32.95
CA ILE A 155 25.90 -19.21 -33.41
C ILE A 155 26.09 -18.24 -32.27
N SER A 156 27.26 -17.59 -32.19
CA SER A 156 27.55 -16.52 -31.23
C SER A 156 28.08 -15.24 -31.89
N ASP A 157 28.78 -15.39 -33.05
CA ASP A 157 29.42 -14.30 -33.76
C ASP A 157 28.61 -13.91 -35.03
N LEU A 158 28.03 -12.71 -35.00
CA LEU A 158 27.25 -12.16 -36.12
C LEU A 158 28.06 -11.27 -37.06
N ARG A 159 29.38 -11.03 -36.81
CA ARG A 159 30.23 -10.16 -37.64
C ARG A 159 30.20 -10.50 -39.11
N PRO A 160 30.11 -11.78 -39.55
CA PRO A 160 29.99 -12.13 -40.96
C PRO A 160 28.74 -11.54 -41.64
N LEU A 161 27.70 -11.19 -40.92
CA LEU A 161 26.47 -10.62 -41.49
C LEU A 161 26.55 -9.12 -41.75
N ALA A 162 27.59 -8.41 -41.28
CA ALA A 162 27.69 -6.94 -41.32
C ALA A 162 27.52 -6.30 -42.69
N ASN A 163 27.88 -7.04 -43.77
CA ASN A 163 27.78 -6.57 -45.16
C ASN A 163 26.47 -6.94 -45.86
N LEU A 164 25.59 -7.71 -45.20
CA LEU A 164 24.31 -8.17 -45.76
C LEU A 164 23.24 -7.09 -45.66
N THR A 165 23.49 -5.91 -46.24
CA THR A 165 22.65 -4.71 -46.07
C THR A 165 21.30 -4.79 -46.81
N GLN A 166 21.07 -5.81 -47.64
CA GLN A 166 19.77 -6.07 -48.26
C GLN A 166 18.82 -6.86 -47.38
N MET A 167 19.27 -7.28 -46.18
CA MET A 167 18.49 -8.10 -45.26
C MET A 167 17.13 -7.47 -44.99
N TYR A 168 16.07 -8.25 -45.14
CA TYR A 168 14.69 -7.92 -44.85
C TYR A 168 14.17 -8.68 -43.61
N SER A 169 14.54 -9.97 -43.53
CA SER A 169 14.16 -10.82 -42.39
C SER A 169 15.36 -11.60 -41.88
N LEU A 170 15.70 -11.43 -40.60
CA LEU A 170 16.78 -12.15 -39.91
C LEU A 170 16.23 -12.84 -38.67
N ARG A 171 16.32 -14.17 -38.65
CA ARG A 171 15.84 -14.97 -37.53
C ARG A 171 16.97 -15.81 -36.94
N LEU A 172 17.23 -15.54 -35.63
CA LEU A 172 18.38 -16.08 -34.90
C LEU A 172 17.95 -16.73 -33.58
N GLY A 173 16.66 -17.01 -33.36
CA GLY A 173 16.16 -17.61 -32.16
C GLY A 173 16.86 -18.91 -31.78
N GLY A 174 16.99 -19.25 -30.51
CA GLY A 174 17.61 -20.49 -30.04
C GLY A 174 19.14 -20.55 -30.15
N ASN A 175 19.81 -19.46 -30.55
CA ASN A 175 21.27 -19.33 -30.50
C ASN A 175 21.70 -18.75 -29.15
N SER A 176 22.02 -19.59 -28.20
CA SER A 176 22.10 -19.25 -26.77
C SER A 176 23.21 -18.28 -26.37
N ASN A 177 24.12 -17.94 -27.24
CA ASN A 177 25.33 -17.14 -26.93
C ASN A 177 25.43 -15.83 -27.72
N ILE A 178 24.37 -15.39 -28.41
CA ILE A 178 24.38 -14.09 -29.09
C ILE A 178 24.30 -12.98 -28.05
N SER A 179 25.25 -12.04 -28.06
CA SER A 179 25.33 -10.91 -27.16
C SER A 179 25.56 -9.57 -27.84
N ASP A 180 25.93 -9.55 -29.13
CA ASP A 180 26.29 -8.35 -29.90
C ASP A 180 25.47 -8.23 -31.18
N LEU A 181 24.69 -7.14 -31.32
CA LEU A 181 23.91 -6.78 -32.49
C LEU A 181 24.59 -5.71 -33.37
N ASN A 182 25.83 -5.29 -33.08
CA ASN A 182 26.52 -4.29 -33.92
C ASN A 182 26.53 -4.65 -35.44
N PRO A 183 26.62 -5.92 -35.85
CA PRO A 183 26.55 -6.30 -37.26
C PRO A 183 25.23 -5.95 -37.96
N VAL A 184 24.12 -5.79 -37.19
CA VAL A 184 22.80 -5.48 -37.78
C VAL A 184 22.58 -3.97 -37.98
N ARG A 185 23.41 -3.11 -37.39
CA ARG A 185 23.25 -1.65 -37.40
C ARG A 185 22.98 -1.03 -38.77
N ASN A 186 23.64 -1.56 -39.81
CA ASN A 186 23.57 -1.02 -41.17
C ASN A 186 22.51 -1.69 -42.05
N MET A 187 21.69 -2.59 -41.47
CA MET A 187 20.63 -3.28 -42.22
C MET A 187 19.38 -2.38 -42.32
N THR A 188 19.49 -1.28 -43.03
CA THR A 188 18.45 -0.25 -43.15
C THR A 188 17.14 -0.71 -43.83
N ARG A 189 17.10 -1.93 -44.36
CA ARG A 189 15.90 -2.56 -44.93
C ARG A 189 15.30 -3.63 -44.03
N LEU A 190 15.94 -3.93 -42.89
CA LEU A 190 15.51 -4.99 -42.00
C LEU A 190 14.13 -4.65 -41.41
N ASN A 191 13.18 -5.50 -41.73
CA ASN A 191 11.78 -5.36 -41.35
C ASN A 191 11.41 -6.27 -40.15
N ASN A 192 11.97 -7.47 -40.12
CA ASN A 192 11.73 -8.48 -39.14
C ASN A 192 13.04 -8.98 -38.52
N LEU A 193 13.20 -8.81 -37.23
CA LEU A 193 14.34 -9.32 -36.46
C LEU A 193 13.85 -10.21 -35.32
N GLU A 194 14.40 -11.41 -35.22
CA GLU A 194 14.18 -12.34 -34.14
C GLU A 194 15.51 -12.78 -33.52
N VAL A 195 15.69 -12.52 -32.22
CA VAL A 195 16.80 -13.00 -31.39
C VAL A 195 16.23 -13.46 -30.06
N THR A 196 15.88 -14.72 -29.96
CA THR A 196 15.27 -15.29 -28.75
C THR A 196 16.18 -16.33 -28.11
N GLY A 197 16.02 -16.56 -26.81
CA GLY A 197 16.75 -17.61 -26.09
C GLY A 197 18.27 -17.38 -26.07
N SER A 198 18.71 -16.14 -25.86
CA SER A 198 20.12 -15.76 -25.91
C SER A 198 20.56 -14.96 -24.66
N ILE A 199 21.68 -14.28 -24.72
CA ILE A 199 22.22 -13.46 -23.60
C ILE A 199 22.28 -11.97 -23.92
N LEU A 200 21.43 -11.52 -24.86
CA LEU A 200 21.42 -10.15 -25.35
C LEU A 200 21.00 -9.18 -24.24
N LYS A 201 21.72 -8.05 -24.15
CA LYS A 201 21.45 -6.95 -23.22
C LYS A 201 21.33 -5.60 -23.91
N ASP A 202 22.24 -5.32 -24.86
CA ASP A 202 22.38 -4.03 -25.51
C ASP A 202 21.59 -3.98 -26.82
N LEU A 203 20.59 -3.10 -26.88
CA LEU A 203 19.80 -2.84 -28.08
C LEU A 203 20.25 -1.58 -28.84
N THR A 204 21.30 -0.87 -28.37
CA THR A 204 21.81 0.35 -29.02
C THR A 204 22.02 0.23 -30.51
N PRO A 205 22.52 -0.93 -31.05
CA PRO A 205 22.68 -1.11 -32.48
C PRO A 205 21.39 -1.02 -33.30
N LEU A 206 20.22 -1.20 -32.69
CA LEU A 206 18.92 -1.14 -33.36
C LEU A 206 18.38 0.27 -33.53
N ALA A 207 18.92 1.27 -32.81
CA ALA A 207 18.37 2.63 -32.80
C ALA A 207 18.19 3.27 -34.17
N ASP A 208 19.08 2.93 -35.13
CA ASP A 208 19.08 3.45 -36.49
C ASP A 208 18.34 2.54 -37.50
N VAL A 209 17.89 1.34 -37.08
CA VAL A 209 17.21 0.37 -37.93
C VAL A 209 15.71 0.70 -38.05
N THR A 210 15.40 1.89 -38.53
CA THR A 210 14.03 2.49 -38.52
C THR A 210 13.06 1.81 -39.51
N SER A 211 13.50 0.78 -40.23
CA SER A 211 12.64 -0.05 -41.07
C SER A 211 11.89 -1.16 -40.33
N LEU A 212 12.32 -1.48 -39.09
CA LEU A 212 11.73 -2.56 -38.30
C LEU A 212 10.23 -2.34 -38.09
N THR A 213 9.46 -3.40 -38.35
CA THR A 213 8.04 -3.51 -38.02
C THR A 213 7.79 -4.62 -36.99
N ARG A 214 8.61 -5.67 -36.98
CA ARG A 214 8.54 -6.81 -36.09
C ARG A 214 9.85 -7.04 -35.37
N LEU A 215 9.77 -7.15 -34.05
CA LEU A 215 10.93 -7.36 -33.20
C LEU A 215 10.60 -8.40 -32.11
N THR A 216 11.32 -9.52 -32.17
CA THR A 216 11.15 -10.62 -31.21
C THR A 216 12.47 -10.83 -30.47
N LEU A 217 12.43 -10.55 -29.14
CA LEU A 217 13.59 -10.49 -28.24
C LEU A 217 13.37 -11.31 -26.97
N SER A 218 12.44 -12.25 -26.99
CA SER A 218 12.07 -13.03 -25.78
C SER A 218 13.25 -13.89 -25.29
N ASP A 219 13.23 -14.20 -23.99
CA ASP A 219 14.22 -15.06 -23.33
C ASP A 219 15.67 -14.52 -23.49
N ASN A 220 15.88 -13.27 -23.07
CA ASN A 220 17.17 -12.59 -23.08
C ASN A 220 17.47 -11.95 -21.70
N GLN A 221 18.39 -11.00 -21.65
CA GLN A 221 18.78 -10.29 -20.43
C GLN A 221 18.64 -8.76 -20.59
N ILE A 222 17.63 -8.33 -21.36
CA ILE A 222 17.41 -6.92 -21.71
C ILE A 222 16.81 -6.19 -20.51
N GLU A 223 17.39 -5.03 -20.16
CA GLU A 223 16.92 -4.13 -19.12
C GLU A 223 16.43 -2.79 -19.70
N ASP A 224 17.06 -2.30 -20.77
CA ASP A 224 16.82 -0.99 -21.38
C ASP A 224 16.20 -1.10 -22.77
N LEU A 225 15.01 -0.52 -22.94
CA LEU A 225 14.30 -0.39 -24.22
C LEU A 225 14.51 0.98 -24.89
N SER A 226 15.30 1.90 -24.33
CA SER A 226 15.48 3.26 -24.84
C SER A 226 15.91 3.33 -26.31
N PRO A 227 16.73 2.37 -26.85
CA PRO A 227 17.07 2.36 -28.26
C PRO A 227 15.88 2.14 -29.22
N LEU A 228 14.76 1.62 -28.73
CA LEU A 228 13.57 1.36 -29.52
C LEU A 228 12.67 2.58 -29.70
N ALA A 229 12.85 3.65 -28.89
CA ALA A 229 11.93 4.80 -28.84
C ALA A 229 11.71 5.50 -30.20
N GLY A 230 12.71 5.45 -31.10
CA GLY A 230 12.64 6.01 -32.45
C GLY A 230 12.04 5.10 -33.53
N LEU A 231 11.79 3.83 -33.20
CA LEU A 231 11.37 2.81 -34.19
C LEU A 231 9.84 2.84 -34.41
N THR A 232 9.30 3.97 -34.80
CA THR A 232 7.86 4.26 -34.89
C THR A 232 7.08 3.43 -35.94
N LYS A 233 7.77 2.59 -36.70
CA LYS A 233 7.14 1.63 -37.65
C LYS A 233 6.80 0.30 -36.98
N LEU A 234 7.30 0.04 -35.78
CA LEU A 234 7.03 -1.21 -35.07
C LEU A 234 5.52 -1.39 -34.86
N ASP A 235 5.01 -2.53 -35.29
CA ASP A 235 3.64 -2.99 -35.08
C ASP A 235 3.58 -4.23 -34.18
N ASN A 236 4.72 -4.91 -33.99
CA ASN A 236 4.83 -6.10 -33.14
C ASN A 236 6.13 -6.07 -32.35
N ILE A 237 6.00 -6.18 -31.02
CA ILE A 237 7.13 -6.37 -30.10
C ILE A 237 6.81 -7.56 -29.20
N ALA A 238 7.71 -8.54 -29.17
CA ALA A 238 7.72 -9.62 -28.19
C ALA A 238 9.07 -9.60 -27.45
N ALA A 239 9.04 -9.26 -26.17
CA ALA A 239 10.22 -9.24 -25.29
C ALA A 239 9.89 -9.92 -23.94
N TYR A 240 9.15 -11.02 -24.01
CA TYR A 240 8.83 -11.89 -22.88
C TYR A 240 10.12 -12.43 -22.25
N SER A 241 10.11 -12.63 -20.92
CA SER A 241 11.25 -13.23 -20.19
C SER A 241 12.55 -12.45 -20.39
N ASN A 242 12.56 -11.22 -19.87
CA ASN A 242 13.69 -10.31 -19.80
C ASN A 242 13.77 -9.67 -18.38
N LYS A 243 14.45 -8.55 -18.21
CA LYS A 243 14.59 -7.81 -16.97
C LYS A 243 14.11 -6.36 -17.08
N ILE A 244 13.10 -6.15 -17.91
CA ILE A 244 12.58 -4.81 -18.24
C ILE A 244 11.77 -4.29 -17.06
N THR A 245 12.10 -3.07 -16.62
CA THR A 245 11.37 -2.34 -15.58
C THR A 245 10.68 -1.11 -16.14
N ASP A 246 11.34 -0.39 -17.05
CA ASP A 246 10.86 0.84 -17.68
C ASP A 246 10.42 0.59 -19.13
N ILE A 247 9.15 0.87 -19.40
CA ILE A 247 8.55 0.76 -20.74
C ILE A 247 8.24 2.14 -21.35
N THR A 248 8.74 3.25 -20.76
CA THR A 248 8.59 4.61 -21.33
C THR A 248 8.98 4.68 -22.81
N PRO A 249 9.99 3.95 -23.31
CA PRO A 249 10.35 3.97 -24.72
C PRO A 249 9.25 3.54 -25.69
N VAL A 250 8.25 2.78 -25.26
CA VAL A 250 7.14 2.37 -26.15
C VAL A 250 6.06 3.45 -26.34
N THR A 251 6.07 4.53 -25.55
CA THR A 251 5.00 5.54 -25.51
C THR A 251 4.61 6.10 -26.88
N ASN A 252 5.58 6.27 -27.78
CA ASN A 252 5.38 6.83 -29.12
C ASN A 252 5.25 5.79 -30.23
N LEU A 253 5.28 4.51 -29.91
CA LEU A 253 5.15 3.42 -30.88
C LEU A 253 3.67 3.15 -31.21
N THR A 254 2.94 4.18 -31.62
CA THR A 254 1.48 4.21 -31.79
C THR A 254 0.96 3.30 -32.92
N ARG A 255 1.85 2.60 -33.64
CA ARG A 255 1.47 1.58 -34.63
C ARG A 255 1.36 0.18 -34.05
N LEU A 256 1.82 -0.03 -32.80
CA LEU A 256 1.80 -1.33 -32.15
C LEU A 256 0.38 -1.92 -32.13
N GLN A 257 0.29 -3.16 -32.59
CA GLN A 257 -0.89 -4.01 -32.56
C GLN A 257 -0.70 -5.19 -31.61
N TYR A 258 0.54 -5.65 -31.47
CA TYR A 258 0.93 -6.71 -30.55
C TYR A 258 2.08 -6.24 -29.66
N LEU A 259 1.91 -6.40 -28.36
CA LEU A 259 2.94 -6.13 -27.36
C LEU A 259 2.94 -7.24 -26.31
N ASP A 260 4.03 -7.99 -26.23
CA ASP A 260 4.25 -8.99 -25.21
C ASP A 260 5.50 -8.65 -24.39
N LEU A 261 5.28 -8.32 -23.13
CA LEU A 261 6.29 -7.99 -22.14
C LEU A 261 6.10 -8.86 -20.88
N GLY A 262 5.54 -10.04 -21.02
CA GLY A 262 5.38 -10.98 -19.92
C GLY A 262 6.72 -11.41 -19.31
N SER A 263 6.69 -11.84 -18.05
CA SER A 263 7.88 -12.29 -17.31
C SER A 263 9.01 -11.26 -17.30
N ASN A 264 8.68 -10.06 -16.88
CA ASN A 264 9.58 -8.93 -16.64
C ASN A 264 9.37 -8.36 -15.22
N GLU A 265 9.89 -7.17 -14.95
CA GLU A 265 9.80 -6.53 -13.63
C GLU A 265 8.98 -5.22 -13.68
N ILE A 266 7.99 -5.14 -14.56
CA ILE A 266 7.22 -3.94 -14.86
C ILE A 266 6.21 -3.66 -13.73
N THR A 267 6.12 -2.39 -13.34
CA THR A 267 5.15 -1.90 -12.35
C THR A 267 4.24 -0.81 -12.92
N ASP A 268 4.75 0.05 -13.80
CA ASP A 268 4.03 1.18 -14.39
C ASP A 268 3.64 0.88 -15.84
N LEU A 269 2.36 0.99 -16.15
CA LEU A 269 1.78 0.83 -17.49
C LEU A 269 1.43 2.17 -18.15
N SER A 270 1.70 3.32 -17.53
CA SER A 270 1.35 4.62 -18.11
C SER A 270 1.83 4.80 -19.57
N PRO A 271 2.98 4.23 -20.01
CA PRO A 271 3.43 4.35 -21.38
C PRO A 271 2.54 3.68 -22.43
N VAL A 272 1.68 2.72 -22.07
CA VAL A 272 0.80 2.06 -23.06
C VAL A 272 -0.48 2.83 -23.35
N ALA A 273 -0.82 3.86 -22.57
CA ALA A 273 -2.10 4.58 -22.65
C ALA A 273 -2.44 5.10 -24.06
N ASN A 274 -1.43 5.48 -24.86
CA ASN A 274 -1.63 6.02 -26.21
C ASN A 274 -1.59 4.98 -27.33
N LEU A 275 -1.38 3.70 -27.01
CA LEU A 275 -1.22 2.63 -28.01
C LEU A 275 -2.57 2.08 -28.50
N GLN A 276 -3.43 2.97 -28.98
CA GLN A 276 -4.83 2.66 -29.33
C GLN A 276 -5.02 1.64 -30.46
N LYS A 277 -3.95 1.24 -31.17
CA LYS A 277 -4.00 0.19 -32.18
C LYS A 277 -3.75 -1.21 -31.62
N LEU A 278 -3.43 -1.31 -30.33
CA LEU A 278 -3.21 -2.61 -29.72
C LEU A 278 -4.46 -3.47 -29.80
N THR A 279 -4.27 -4.66 -30.34
CA THR A 279 -5.26 -5.75 -30.37
C THR A 279 -4.88 -6.86 -29.40
N SER A 280 -3.61 -6.99 -29.08
CA SER A 280 -3.06 -8.00 -28.16
C SER A 280 -2.04 -7.36 -27.21
N LEU A 281 -2.26 -7.50 -25.91
CA LEU A 281 -1.37 -7.02 -24.87
C LEU A 281 -1.16 -8.13 -23.83
N HIS A 282 0.08 -8.59 -23.69
CA HIS A 282 0.47 -9.64 -22.76
C HIS A 282 1.50 -9.10 -21.76
N LEU A 283 1.15 -9.12 -20.49
CA LEU A 283 1.90 -8.56 -19.36
C LEU A 283 1.94 -9.53 -18.16
N ALA A 284 1.78 -10.81 -18.45
CA ALA A 284 1.82 -11.84 -17.42
C ALA A 284 3.13 -11.84 -16.62
N ASN A 285 3.11 -12.29 -15.37
CA ASN A 285 4.31 -12.43 -14.53
C ASN A 285 5.10 -11.11 -14.42
N ASN A 286 4.43 -10.06 -13.97
CA ASN A 286 5.02 -8.76 -13.66
C ASN A 286 4.63 -8.32 -12.23
N GLN A 287 4.80 -7.04 -11.90
CA GLN A 287 4.47 -6.50 -10.58
C GLN A 287 3.38 -5.41 -10.65
N ILE A 288 2.49 -5.50 -11.61
CA ILE A 288 1.49 -4.50 -11.94
C ILE A 288 0.38 -4.50 -10.87
N THR A 289 0.04 -3.31 -10.38
CA THR A 289 -1.09 -3.09 -9.46
C THR A 289 -2.20 -2.27 -10.09
N ASN A 290 -1.85 -1.28 -10.91
CA ASN A 290 -2.76 -0.33 -11.53
C ASN A 290 -2.83 -0.55 -13.05
N ILE A 291 -4.06 -0.74 -13.56
CA ILE A 291 -4.35 -0.93 -14.98
C ILE A 291 -5.29 0.15 -15.54
N SER A 292 -5.49 1.27 -14.83
CA SER A 292 -6.43 2.33 -15.24
C SER A 292 -6.12 2.93 -16.62
N MET A 293 -4.86 2.94 -17.04
CA MET A 293 -4.41 3.42 -18.34
C MET A 293 -4.88 2.58 -19.54
N LEU A 294 -5.44 1.40 -19.29
CA LEU A 294 -6.01 0.56 -20.36
C LEU A 294 -7.40 1.05 -20.83
N GLU A 295 -7.99 2.06 -20.20
CA GLU A 295 -9.39 2.49 -20.43
C GLU A 295 -9.70 2.79 -21.91
N ASP A 296 -8.74 3.38 -22.64
CA ASP A 296 -8.93 3.81 -24.03
C ASP A 296 -8.43 2.77 -25.05
N LEU A 297 -7.91 1.62 -24.62
CA LEU A 297 -7.41 0.57 -25.52
C LEU A 297 -8.55 -0.34 -26.01
N THR A 298 -9.60 0.26 -26.51
CA THR A 298 -10.88 -0.42 -26.84
C THR A 298 -10.78 -1.42 -28.01
N ASN A 299 -9.66 -1.44 -28.75
CA ASN A 299 -9.41 -2.40 -29.82
C ASN A 299 -8.84 -3.74 -29.33
N LEU A 300 -8.54 -3.85 -28.02
CA LEU A 300 -8.01 -5.10 -27.46
C LEU A 300 -8.99 -6.26 -27.63
N THR A 301 -8.50 -7.34 -28.18
CA THR A 301 -9.18 -8.63 -28.32
C THR A 301 -8.56 -9.70 -27.42
N SER A 302 -7.25 -9.56 -27.10
CA SER A 302 -6.51 -10.44 -26.22
C SER A 302 -5.80 -9.64 -25.15
N LEU A 303 -6.04 -9.98 -23.87
CA LEU A 303 -5.42 -9.32 -22.72
C LEU A 303 -4.94 -10.37 -21.72
N GLY A 304 -3.62 -10.45 -21.52
CA GLY A 304 -2.96 -11.35 -20.57
C GLY A 304 -2.34 -10.56 -19.43
N LEU A 305 -2.89 -10.68 -18.23
CA LEU A 305 -2.48 -9.98 -17.01
C LEU A 305 -2.26 -10.94 -15.82
N GLN A 306 -2.17 -12.24 -16.08
CA GLN A 306 -2.02 -13.25 -15.03
C GLN A 306 -0.70 -13.07 -14.27
N ASN A 307 -0.72 -13.48 -13.00
CA ASN A 307 0.42 -13.38 -12.09
C ASN A 307 0.95 -11.94 -11.94
N ASN A 308 0.08 -11.08 -11.45
CA ASN A 308 0.35 -9.69 -11.08
C ASN A 308 -0.21 -9.39 -9.68
N LYS A 309 -0.39 -8.13 -9.33
CA LYS A 309 -0.94 -7.68 -8.03
C LYS A 309 -2.21 -6.85 -8.21
N ILE A 310 -3.00 -7.16 -9.23
CA ILE A 310 -4.18 -6.38 -9.64
C ILE A 310 -5.36 -6.73 -8.74
N SER A 311 -6.01 -5.72 -8.18
CA SER A 311 -7.26 -5.86 -7.42
C SER A 311 -8.42 -5.12 -8.07
N ASP A 312 -8.19 -3.94 -8.66
CA ASP A 312 -9.21 -3.15 -9.35
C ASP A 312 -9.17 -3.42 -10.86
N ILE A 313 -10.29 -3.94 -11.37
CA ILE A 313 -10.50 -4.22 -12.78
C ILE A 313 -11.62 -3.37 -13.38
N SER A 314 -12.05 -2.31 -12.72
CA SER A 314 -13.17 -1.45 -13.14
C SER A 314 -12.98 -0.86 -14.54
N VAL A 315 -11.73 -0.61 -14.94
CA VAL A 315 -11.34 -0.11 -16.26
C VAL A 315 -11.75 -1.02 -17.40
N LEU A 316 -11.85 -2.34 -17.18
CA LEU A 316 -12.18 -3.31 -18.23
C LEU A 316 -13.58 -3.14 -18.81
N LYS A 317 -14.46 -2.35 -18.16
CA LYS A 317 -15.84 -2.06 -18.64
C LYS A 317 -15.90 -1.59 -20.09
N ASN A 318 -14.87 -0.88 -20.58
CA ASN A 318 -14.80 -0.30 -21.91
C ASN A 318 -14.21 -1.26 -22.97
N LEU A 319 -13.57 -2.36 -22.55
CA LEU A 319 -12.84 -3.28 -23.42
C LEU A 319 -13.78 -4.35 -24.00
N THR A 320 -14.88 -3.92 -24.62
CA THR A 320 -15.97 -4.80 -25.07
C THR A 320 -15.61 -5.74 -26.23
N HIS A 321 -14.46 -5.53 -26.89
CA HIS A 321 -13.97 -6.40 -27.96
C HIS A 321 -13.13 -7.58 -27.45
N VAL A 322 -12.79 -7.60 -26.16
CA VAL A 322 -11.95 -8.67 -25.59
C VAL A 322 -12.67 -10.01 -25.70
N THR A 323 -11.99 -10.96 -26.31
CA THR A 323 -12.44 -12.36 -26.47
C THR A 323 -11.59 -13.32 -25.61
N TYR A 324 -10.36 -12.95 -25.31
CA TYR A 324 -9.41 -13.71 -24.50
C TYR A 324 -8.92 -12.87 -23.34
N LEU A 325 -9.24 -13.28 -22.11
CA LEU A 325 -8.90 -12.54 -20.88
C LEU A 325 -8.28 -13.48 -19.84
N GLN A 326 -7.03 -13.21 -19.47
CA GLN A 326 -6.31 -13.94 -18.43
C GLN A 326 -6.00 -13.02 -17.26
N LEU A 327 -6.62 -13.29 -16.11
CA LEU A 327 -6.50 -12.55 -14.86
C LEU A 327 -6.16 -13.47 -13.68
N GLY A 328 -5.76 -14.70 -13.91
CA GLY A 328 -5.39 -15.63 -12.87
C GLY A 328 -4.21 -15.13 -12.04
N TYR A 329 -4.09 -15.59 -10.77
CA TYR A 329 -2.98 -15.21 -9.89
C TYR A 329 -2.88 -13.70 -9.66
N ASN A 330 -4.00 -13.10 -9.25
CA ASN A 330 -4.12 -11.69 -8.90
C ASN A 330 -4.84 -11.54 -7.54
N GLN A 331 -5.32 -10.35 -7.22
CA GLN A 331 -5.99 -10.04 -5.95
C GLN A 331 -7.45 -9.59 -6.18
N ILE A 332 -8.10 -10.10 -7.22
CA ILE A 332 -9.43 -9.68 -7.66
C ILE A 332 -10.49 -10.29 -6.71
N VAL A 333 -11.39 -9.45 -6.26
CA VAL A 333 -12.56 -9.82 -5.43
C VAL A 333 -13.86 -9.71 -6.22
N ASP A 334 -14.06 -8.58 -6.91
CA ASP A 334 -15.30 -8.28 -7.64
C ASP A 334 -15.10 -8.51 -9.14
N VAL A 335 -15.95 -9.37 -9.71
CA VAL A 335 -15.98 -9.72 -11.14
C VAL A 335 -17.17 -9.14 -11.89
N LYS A 336 -17.94 -8.25 -11.27
CA LYS A 336 -19.17 -7.67 -11.85
C LYS A 336 -18.93 -7.06 -13.23
N ILE A 337 -17.82 -6.38 -13.40
CA ILE A 337 -17.45 -5.74 -14.67
C ILE A 337 -17.25 -6.77 -15.79
N ILE A 338 -16.67 -7.93 -15.46
CA ILE A 338 -16.43 -8.99 -16.44
C ILE A 338 -17.74 -9.51 -17.04
N GLY A 339 -18.82 -9.55 -16.25
CA GLY A 339 -20.15 -9.96 -16.74
C GLY A 339 -20.70 -9.13 -17.92
N GLY A 340 -20.18 -7.91 -18.11
CA GLY A 340 -20.50 -7.05 -19.26
C GLY A 340 -19.69 -7.35 -20.53
N LEU A 341 -18.63 -8.16 -20.45
CA LEU A 341 -17.75 -8.48 -21.58
C LEU A 341 -18.27 -9.68 -22.36
N THR A 342 -19.45 -9.55 -22.96
CA THR A 342 -20.23 -10.65 -23.57
C THR A 342 -19.59 -11.28 -24.82
N ASN A 343 -18.45 -10.74 -25.29
CA ASN A 343 -17.68 -11.32 -26.38
C ASN A 343 -16.61 -12.32 -25.93
N LEU A 344 -16.40 -12.48 -24.61
CA LEU A 344 -15.42 -13.42 -24.09
C LEU A 344 -15.70 -14.86 -24.53
N THR A 345 -14.65 -15.50 -25.03
CA THR A 345 -14.61 -16.92 -25.38
C THR A 345 -13.67 -17.70 -24.45
N SER A 346 -12.69 -17.00 -23.86
CA SER A 346 -11.76 -17.57 -22.89
C SER A 346 -11.61 -16.63 -21.70
N LEU A 347 -11.79 -17.17 -20.47
CA LEU A 347 -11.67 -16.42 -19.23
C LEU A 347 -10.95 -17.25 -18.16
N GLN A 348 -9.84 -16.73 -17.65
CA GLN A 348 -9.11 -17.34 -16.54
C GLN A 348 -9.06 -16.42 -15.33
N LEU A 349 -9.55 -16.92 -14.20
CA LEU A 349 -9.64 -16.23 -12.91
C LEU A 349 -9.04 -17.06 -11.75
N THR A 350 -8.29 -18.11 -12.08
CA THR A 350 -7.63 -18.98 -11.10
C THR A 350 -6.83 -18.18 -10.08
N GLN A 351 -6.82 -18.61 -8.81
CA GLN A 351 -6.04 -18.00 -7.73
C GLN A 351 -6.25 -16.48 -7.60
N ASN A 352 -7.49 -16.10 -7.31
CA ASN A 352 -7.91 -14.76 -6.90
C ASN A 352 -8.63 -14.85 -5.53
N HIS A 353 -9.45 -13.87 -5.19
CA HIS A 353 -10.21 -13.79 -3.94
C HIS A 353 -11.73 -13.71 -4.18
N ILE A 354 -12.20 -14.32 -5.25
CA ILE A 354 -13.58 -14.19 -5.74
C ILE A 354 -14.50 -15.09 -4.91
N THR A 355 -15.53 -14.48 -4.33
CA THR A 355 -16.56 -15.19 -3.56
C THR A 355 -17.88 -15.32 -4.31
N ASP A 356 -18.13 -14.47 -5.31
CA ASP A 356 -19.37 -14.44 -6.07
C ASP A 356 -19.07 -14.41 -7.58
N ILE A 357 -19.50 -15.46 -8.28
CA ILE A 357 -19.40 -15.55 -9.74
C ILE A 357 -20.74 -15.37 -10.45
N SER A 358 -21.81 -15.04 -9.75
CA SER A 358 -23.14 -14.82 -10.35
C SER A 358 -23.14 -13.72 -11.42
N PRO A 359 -22.28 -12.66 -11.36
CA PRO A 359 -22.21 -11.68 -12.44
C PRO A 359 -21.79 -12.26 -13.79
N LEU A 360 -21.13 -13.42 -13.82
CA LEU A 360 -20.64 -14.06 -15.05
C LEU A 360 -21.72 -14.84 -15.82
N ALA A 361 -22.93 -14.93 -15.31
CA ALA A 361 -24.02 -15.73 -15.89
C ALA A 361 -24.37 -15.37 -17.36
N ASN A 362 -24.10 -14.12 -17.77
CA ASN A 362 -24.42 -13.65 -19.12
C ASN A 362 -23.35 -13.97 -20.18
N LEU A 363 -22.23 -14.59 -19.80
CA LEU A 363 -21.11 -14.89 -20.70
C LEU A 363 -21.39 -16.14 -21.55
N SER A 364 -22.32 -16.03 -22.47
CA SER A 364 -22.82 -17.17 -23.29
C SER A 364 -21.85 -17.72 -24.32
N LYS A 365 -20.78 -16.99 -24.64
CA LYS A 365 -19.77 -17.38 -25.65
C LYS A 365 -18.54 -18.09 -25.08
N ILE A 366 -18.44 -18.22 -23.76
CA ILE A 366 -17.31 -18.88 -23.10
C ILE A 366 -17.19 -20.33 -23.60
N GLN A 367 -16.00 -20.69 -24.02
CA GLN A 367 -15.60 -22.05 -24.39
C GLN A 367 -14.59 -22.65 -23.41
N TYR A 368 -13.68 -21.77 -22.93
CA TYR A 368 -12.62 -22.13 -22.00
C TYR A 368 -12.65 -21.22 -20.79
N SER A 369 -12.73 -21.78 -19.59
CA SER A 369 -12.66 -21.00 -18.35
C SER A 369 -12.12 -21.81 -17.19
N ASP A 370 -11.49 -21.13 -16.25
CA ASP A 370 -11.02 -21.69 -14.99
C ASP A 370 -11.14 -20.65 -13.87
N PHE A 371 -11.91 -20.98 -12.83
CA PHE A 371 -12.13 -20.13 -11.65
C PHE A 371 -11.67 -20.86 -10.38
N SER A 372 -10.78 -21.84 -10.52
CA SER A 372 -10.32 -22.69 -9.42
C SER A 372 -9.36 -21.98 -8.47
N ASN A 373 -9.18 -22.59 -7.31
CA ASN A 373 -8.16 -22.22 -6.34
C ASN A 373 -8.28 -20.79 -5.79
N GLN A 374 -9.49 -20.29 -5.60
CA GLN A 374 -9.68 -19.00 -4.94
C GLN A 374 -9.11 -19.03 -3.52
N MET A 375 -8.37 -17.98 -3.11
CA MET A 375 -7.73 -17.89 -1.80
C MET A 375 -8.36 -16.73 -1.02
N ILE A 376 -9.34 -17.02 -0.20
CA ILE A 376 -10.17 -16.03 0.47
C ILE A 376 -9.79 -15.97 1.95
N THR A 377 -9.50 -14.77 2.45
CA THR A 377 -9.37 -14.52 3.88
C THR A 377 -10.49 -13.58 4.30
N ASN A 378 -11.37 -14.06 5.16
CA ASN A 378 -12.44 -13.24 5.74
C ASN A 378 -11.85 -12.20 6.70
N LEU A 379 -12.64 -11.17 7.02
CA LEU A 379 -12.31 -10.24 8.10
C LEU A 379 -12.18 -11.00 9.41
N GLU A 380 -11.19 -10.63 10.23
CA GLU A 380 -10.96 -11.21 11.54
C GLU A 380 -12.20 -11.06 12.42
N ARG A 381 -12.50 -12.07 13.23
CA ARG A 381 -13.58 -12.07 14.22
C ARG A 381 -13.04 -12.41 15.60
N ASN A 382 -13.69 -11.91 16.62
CA ASN A 382 -13.37 -12.31 17.98
C ASN A 382 -13.69 -13.80 18.16
N PHE A 383 -12.78 -14.52 18.82
CA PHE A 383 -12.98 -15.91 19.16
C PHE A 383 -14.23 -16.11 20.03
N SER A 384 -14.97 -17.16 19.71
CA SER A 384 -16.08 -17.63 20.52
C SER A 384 -16.11 -19.14 20.55
N LYS A 385 -16.42 -19.72 21.72
CA LYS A 385 -16.59 -21.18 21.85
C LYS A 385 -17.69 -21.73 20.93
N THR A 386 -18.66 -20.90 20.58
CA THR A 386 -19.70 -21.22 19.59
C THR A 386 -19.62 -20.20 18.46
N LEU A 387 -18.76 -20.50 17.48
CA LEU A 387 -18.54 -19.62 16.32
C LEU A 387 -19.58 -19.89 15.24
N SER A 388 -20.16 -18.81 14.67
CA SER A 388 -21.02 -18.89 13.48
C SER A 388 -20.53 -17.88 12.44
N VAL A 389 -20.26 -18.38 11.23
CA VAL A 389 -19.76 -17.58 10.10
C VAL A 389 -20.69 -17.75 8.90
N PRO A 390 -21.19 -16.69 8.27
CA PRO A 390 -21.99 -16.82 7.07
C PRO A 390 -21.15 -17.36 5.90
N ASN A 391 -21.72 -18.22 5.11
CA ASN A 391 -21.17 -18.66 3.83
C ASN A 391 -21.51 -17.63 2.77
N ASN A 392 -20.51 -17.06 2.11
CA ASN A 392 -20.66 -16.02 1.10
C ASN A 392 -20.30 -16.52 -0.32
N ILE A 393 -20.06 -17.83 -0.48
CA ILE A 393 -19.64 -18.38 -1.77
C ILE A 393 -20.86 -18.59 -2.65
N THR A 394 -20.94 -17.77 -3.71
CA THR A 394 -22.10 -17.73 -4.60
C THR A 394 -21.77 -18.30 -5.98
N SER A 395 -22.56 -19.23 -6.41
CA SER A 395 -22.49 -19.87 -7.73
C SER A 395 -22.97 -18.92 -8.84
N ILE A 396 -22.81 -19.36 -10.10
CA ILE A 396 -23.21 -18.57 -11.29
C ILE A 396 -24.71 -18.31 -11.38
N ASP A 397 -25.54 -19.15 -10.77
CA ASP A 397 -27.00 -19.00 -10.69
C ASP A 397 -27.47 -18.18 -9.48
N GLY A 398 -26.55 -17.64 -8.72
CA GLY A 398 -26.84 -16.85 -7.51
C GLY A 398 -27.11 -17.67 -6.26
N THR A 399 -27.00 -19.01 -6.31
CA THR A 399 -27.16 -19.88 -5.13
C THR A 399 -25.88 -20.01 -4.36
N LEU A 400 -25.98 -20.27 -3.03
CA LEU A 400 -24.81 -20.54 -2.19
C LEU A 400 -24.24 -21.93 -2.47
N ILE A 401 -22.93 -22.01 -2.61
CA ILE A 401 -22.21 -23.30 -2.74
C ILE A 401 -21.92 -23.84 -1.36
N ALA A 402 -22.41 -25.05 -1.08
CA ALA A 402 -22.12 -25.74 0.17
C ALA A 402 -20.62 -26.02 0.30
N PRO A 403 -20.04 -25.92 1.50
CA PRO A 403 -18.65 -26.31 1.75
C PRO A 403 -18.40 -27.79 1.43
N GLU A 404 -17.24 -28.09 0.86
CA GLU A 404 -16.76 -29.45 0.62
C GLU A 404 -16.12 -30.03 1.86
N THR A 405 -15.27 -29.27 2.54
CA THR A 405 -14.65 -29.63 3.82
C THR A 405 -14.73 -28.46 4.80
N ILE A 406 -14.84 -28.78 6.09
CA ILE A 406 -14.85 -27.78 7.17
C ILE A 406 -13.89 -28.25 8.26
N SER A 407 -12.92 -27.42 8.64
CA SER A 407 -11.94 -27.76 9.68
C SER A 407 -12.58 -27.89 11.07
N ASN A 408 -11.86 -28.51 12.01
CA ASN A 408 -12.20 -28.54 13.44
C ASN A 408 -13.62 -29.02 13.74
N ASN A 409 -14.09 -30.03 12.99
CA ASN A 409 -15.43 -30.62 13.10
C ASN A 409 -16.58 -29.61 12.99
N GLY A 410 -16.36 -28.52 12.25
CA GLY A 410 -17.43 -27.58 11.95
C GLY A 410 -18.52 -28.20 11.10
N THR A 411 -19.71 -27.63 11.14
CA THR A 411 -20.89 -28.07 10.40
C THR A 411 -21.44 -26.95 9.53
N TYR A 412 -22.17 -27.31 8.49
CA TYR A 412 -22.89 -26.35 7.65
C TYR A 412 -24.38 -26.48 7.86
N ASP A 413 -25.00 -25.40 8.27
CA ASP A 413 -26.46 -25.24 8.39
C ASP A 413 -26.82 -23.95 7.68
N ALA A 414 -27.19 -24.11 6.41
CA ALA A 414 -27.35 -22.98 5.47
C ALA A 414 -28.17 -21.83 6.06
N PRO A 415 -27.71 -20.57 5.95
CA PRO A 415 -26.52 -20.13 5.21
C PRO A 415 -25.23 -20.10 6.03
N ASN A 416 -25.15 -20.67 7.22
CA ASN A 416 -24.05 -20.49 8.15
C ASN A 416 -23.20 -21.75 8.34
N LEU A 417 -21.87 -21.54 8.48
CA LEU A 417 -20.95 -22.50 9.05
C LEU A 417 -20.92 -22.31 10.56
N LYS A 418 -20.88 -23.41 11.32
CA LYS A 418 -20.91 -23.41 12.78
C LYS A 418 -19.78 -24.28 13.34
N TRP A 419 -19.12 -23.78 14.37
CA TRP A 419 -18.08 -24.50 15.10
C TRP A 419 -18.37 -24.51 16.59
N SER A 420 -18.02 -25.62 17.26
CA SER A 420 -17.89 -25.70 18.71
C SER A 420 -16.41 -25.83 19.05
N LEU A 421 -15.80 -24.76 19.54
CA LEU A 421 -14.37 -24.62 19.76
C LEU A 421 -14.09 -24.58 21.27
N PRO A 422 -13.64 -25.66 21.92
CA PRO A 422 -13.43 -25.68 23.36
C PRO A 422 -12.30 -24.75 23.81
N ASN A 423 -11.30 -24.53 22.95
CA ASN A 423 -10.14 -23.68 23.19
C ASN A 423 -9.95 -22.72 22.03
N TYR A 424 -9.20 -21.65 22.27
CA TYR A 424 -8.81 -20.70 21.24
C TYR A 424 -8.04 -21.39 20.10
N LEU A 425 -8.35 -20.94 18.90
CA LEU A 425 -7.62 -21.23 17.65
C LEU A 425 -7.45 -19.92 16.89
N PRO A 426 -6.29 -19.68 16.26
CA PRO A 426 -6.06 -18.44 15.52
C PRO A 426 -6.89 -18.35 14.23
N GLU A 427 -7.40 -19.48 13.74
CA GLU A 427 -8.22 -19.52 12.53
C GLU A 427 -9.04 -20.80 12.43
N VAL A 428 -10.12 -20.76 11.66
CA VAL A 428 -10.82 -21.93 11.12
C VAL A 428 -10.90 -21.83 9.60
N LYS A 429 -11.01 -22.98 8.92
CA LYS A 429 -10.97 -23.06 7.45
C LYS A 429 -12.10 -23.90 6.89
N TYR A 430 -12.48 -23.61 5.66
CA TYR A 430 -13.33 -24.48 4.86
C TYR A 430 -12.95 -24.38 3.39
N THR A 431 -13.35 -25.38 2.61
CA THR A 431 -13.15 -25.42 1.16
C THR A 431 -14.49 -25.52 0.45
N PHE A 432 -14.50 -25.13 -0.80
CA PHE A 432 -15.61 -25.37 -1.71
C PHE A 432 -15.10 -25.82 -3.07
N SER A 433 -15.90 -26.62 -3.78
CA SER A 433 -15.61 -27.06 -5.14
C SER A 433 -16.91 -27.38 -5.87
N GLN A 434 -17.10 -26.78 -7.03
CA GLN A 434 -18.25 -27.02 -7.90
C GLN A 434 -17.86 -26.90 -9.37
N LYS A 435 -18.42 -27.78 -10.21
CA LYS A 435 -18.38 -27.60 -11.66
C LYS A 435 -19.53 -26.69 -12.09
N ILE A 436 -19.18 -25.62 -12.77
CA ILE A 436 -20.10 -24.56 -13.16
C ILE A 436 -20.30 -24.62 -14.68
N PRO A 437 -21.53 -24.77 -15.19
CA PRO A 437 -21.82 -24.59 -16.60
C PRO A 437 -21.74 -23.10 -16.94
N ILE A 438 -20.96 -22.75 -17.95
CA ILE A 438 -20.84 -21.35 -18.43
C ILE A 438 -20.60 -21.33 -19.94
N GLY A 439 -21.37 -20.55 -20.68
CA GLY A 439 -21.32 -20.48 -22.13
C GLY A 439 -21.61 -21.86 -22.74
N THR A 440 -20.69 -22.35 -23.58
CA THR A 440 -20.77 -23.69 -24.20
C THR A 440 -19.90 -24.72 -23.46
N GLY A 441 -19.23 -24.33 -22.38
CA GLY A 441 -18.29 -25.16 -21.65
C GLY A 441 -18.68 -25.37 -20.19
N THR A 442 -17.70 -25.82 -19.42
CA THR A 442 -17.77 -25.92 -17.96
C THR A 442 -16.51 -25.36 -17.35
N SER A 443 -16.62 -24.72 -16.18
CA SER A 443 -15.50 -24.24 -15.38
C SER A 443 -15.45 -24.96 -14.04
N ASN A 444 -14.27 -25.08 -13.46
CA ASN A 444 -14.14 -25.41 -12.05
C ASN A 444 -14.17 -24.10 -11.24
N TYR A 445 -15.03 -24.05 -10.23
CA TYR A 445 -15.02 -22.98 -9.23
C TYR A 445 -14.78 -23.60 -7.87
N SER A 446 -13.61 -23.32 -7.31
CA SER A 446 -13.14 -23.92 -6.06
C SER A 446 -12.25 -22.97 -5.29
N GLY A 447 -12.10 -23.20 -4.01
CA GLY A 447 -11.21 -22.37 -3.21
C GLY A 447 -11.10 -22.79 -1.75
N PHE A 448 -10.25 -22.03 -1.06
CA PHE A 448 -9.95 -22.15 0.35
C PHE A 448 -10.36 -20.86 1.05
N ILE A 449 -11.12 -20.98 2.10
CA ILE A 449 -11.53 -19.87 2.93
C ILE A 449 -10.87 -19.98 4.30
N THR A 450 -10.18 -18.95 4.71
CA THR A 450 -9.65 -18.80 6.06
C THR A 450 -10.48 -17.75 6.79
N GLN A 451 -10.99 -18.10 7.97
CA GLN A 451 -11.59 -17.19 8.91
C GLN A 451 -10.62 -16.98 10.08
N PRO A 452 -9.89 -15.87 10.12
CA PRO A 452 -9.02 -15.50 11.24
C PRO A 452 -9.85 -15.22 12.49
N LEU A 453 -9.31 -15.61 13.65
CA LEU A 453 -9.92 -15.41 14.95
C LEU A 453 -8.94 -14.70 15.89
N LYS A 454 -9.43 -13.68 16.58
CA LYS A 454 -8.69 -12.94 17.59
C LYS A 454 -9.06 -13.46 18.98
N GLU A 455 -8.06 -13.85 19.74
CA GLU A 455 -8.25 -14.15 21.17
C GLU A 455 -8.39 -12.80 21.94
N LEU A 456 -9.48 -12.66 22.65
CA LEU A 456 -9.65 -11.52 23.54
C LEU A 456 -9.06 -11.86 24.89
N LEU A 457 -8.10 -11.08 25.35
CA LEU A 457 -7.42 -11.28 26.63
C LEU A 457 -8.03 -10.40 27.72
N ASP A 458 -7.88 -10.86 28.95
CA ASP A 458 -8.31 -10.14 30.15
C ASP A 458 -7.19 -9.23 30.65
N TYR A 459 -7.51 -7.95 30.86
CA TYR A 459 -6.60 -6.95 31.41
C TYR A 459 -7.18 -6.32 32.69
N LYS A 460 -6.31 -5.74 33.48
CA LYS A 460 -6.70 -5.12 34.74
C LYS A 460 -7.01 -3.64 34.55
N VAL A 461 -8.14 -3.22 35.12
CA VAL A 461 -8.45 -1.81 35.31
C VAL A 461 -8.21 -1.45 36.77
N THR A 462 -7.36 -0.51 37.04
CA THR A 462 -7.06 0.00 38.38
C THR A 462 -7.66 1.39 38.53
N PHE A 463 -8.52 1.57 39.53
CA PHE A 463 -9.06 2.87 39.89
C PHE A 463 -8.23 3.48 41.01
N ASN A 464 -7.64 4.63 40.78
CA ASN A 464 -6.74 5.32 41.70
C ASN A 464 -7.40 6.60 42.26
N VAL A 465 -7.43 6.71 43.55
CA VAL A 465 -7.91 7.91 44.26
C VAL A 465 -6.74 8.48 45.07
N GLU A 466 -6.17 9.58 44.60
CA GLU A 466 -5.07 10.30 45.29
C GLU A 466 -3.87 9.40 45.65
N GLY A 467 -3.42 8.59 44.71
CA GLY A 467 -2.29 7.69 44.91
C GLY A 467 -2.62 6.35 45.55
N ASN A 468 -3.88 6.15 45.99
CA ASN A 468 -4.33 4.89 46.53
C ASN A 468 -5.21 4.13 45.57
N THR A 469 -4.95 2.84 45.40
CA THR A 469 -5.86 1.95 44.65
C THR A 469 -7.15 1.77 45.41
N SER A 470 -8.27 2.19 44.84
CA SER A 470 -9.60 2.03 45.45
C SER A 470 -10.26 0.73 45.00
N GLU A 471 -10.04 0.31 43.75
CA GLU A 471 -10.66 -0.86 43.16
C GLU A 471 -9.80 -1.39 42.02
N VAL A 472 -9.80 -2.72 41.79
CA VAL A 472 -9.17 -3.38 40.64
C VAL A 472 -10.16 -4.35 40.04
N GLU A 473 -10.48 -4.16 38.79
CA GLU A 473 -11.34 -5.06 38.03
C GLU A 473 -10.56 -5.76 36.93
N THR A 474 -11.04 -6.92 36.50
CA THR A 474 -10.54 -7.62 35.32
C THR A 474 -11.59 -7.53 34.23
N VAL A 475 -11.21 -6.93 33.10
CA VAL A 475 -12.10 -6.68 31.98
C VAL A 475 -11.46 -7.24 30.71
N THR A 476 -12.22 -7.99 29.93
CA THR A 476 -11.77 -8.48 28.62
C THR A 476 -11.63 -7.30 27.65
N GLU A 477 -10.55 -7.27 26.86
CA GLU A 477 -10.33 -6.22 25.87
C GLU A 477 -11.55 -6.04 24.95
N GLU A 478 -11.74 -4.83 24.44
CA GLU A 478 -12.89 -4.41 23.62
C GLU A 478 -14.25 -4.39 24.36
N ASN A 479 -14.34 -4.93 25.58
CA ASN A 479 -15.55 -4.76 26.39
C ASN A 479 -15.56 -3.38 27.06
N LEU A 480 -16.78 -2.87 27.34
CA LEU A 480 -16.93 -1.66 28.13
C LEU A 480 -16.44 -1.92 29.55
N ILE A 481 -15.75 -0.93 30.10
CA ILE A 481 -15.32 -0.97 31.49
C ILE A 481 -16.52 -0.60 32.37
N PRO A 482 -16.88 -1.40 33.39
CA PRO A 482 -17.93 -1.03 34.35
C PRO A 482 -17.56 0.27 35.07
N GLU A 483 -18.53 1.17 35.24
CA GLU A 483 -18.31 2.40 36.01
C GLU A 483 -18.27 2.07 37.51
N PRO A 484 -17.16 2.36 38.21
CA PRO A 484 -17.07 2.13 39.65
C PRO A 484 -17.88 3.16 40.43
N THR A 485 -18.11 2.89 41.73
CA THR A 485 -18.75 3.86 42.58
C THR A 485 -17.93 5.15 42.69
N SER A 486 -18.61 6.30 42.55
CA SER A 486 -17.95 7.61 42.65
C SER A 486 -17.32 7.81 44.00
N PRO A 487 -16.03 8.10 44.13
CA PRO A 487 -15.39 8.39 45.40
C PRO A 487 -15.85 9.74 45.96
N THR A 488 -15.85 9.85 47.26
CA THR A 488 -16.21 11.10 47.97
C THR A 488 -14.99 11.70 48.66
N LYS A 489 -14.87 13.02 48.59
CA LYS A 489 -13.84 13.80 49.31
C LYS A 489 -14.45 15.04 49.89
N GLN A 490 -14.27 15.21 51.22
CA GLN A 490 -14.84 16.34 51.94
C GLN A 490 -14.36 17.68 51.36
N GLY A 491 -15.29 18.56 51.04
CA GLY A 491 -14.98 19.88 50.46
C GLY A 491 -14.67 19.90 48.98
N TYR A 492 -14.82 18.76 48.26
CA TYR A 492 -14.58 18.64 46.86
C TYR A 492 -15.76 17.97 46.15
N THR A 493 -15.90 18.27 44.86
CA THR A 493 -16.82 17.60 43.95
C THR A 493 -16.02 16.64 43.08
N PHE A 494 -16.49 15.42 42.94
CA PHE A 494 -15.90 14.45 42.02
C PHE A 494 -16.22 14.82 40.57
N ASP A 495 -15.19 15.03 39.74
CA ASP A 495 -15.33 15.46 38.34
C ASP A 495 -15.44 14.28 37.38
N GLY A 496 -14.92 13.12 37.79
CA GLY A 496 -14.91 11.90 37.01
C GLY A 496 -13.57 11.17 37.05
N TRP A 497 -13.52 10.11 36.31
CA TRP A 497 -12.32 9.30 36.10
C TRP A 497 -11.58 9.75 34.85
N TYR A 498 -10.26 9.84 34.93
CA TYR A 498 -9.39 10.33 33.87
C TYR A 498 -8.25 9.35 33.61
N ASP A 499 -7.71 9.36 32.38
CA ASP A 499 -6.60 8.49 31.91
C ASP A 499 -5.21 8.93 32.43
N ALA A 500 -5.12 10.03 33.14
CA ALA A 500 -3.89 10.52 33.75
C ALA A 500 -4.14 11.12 35.14
N GLU A 501 -3.15 11.05 35.99
CA GLU A 501 -3.22 11.58 37.40
C GLU A 501 -3.41 13.10 37.41
N THR A 502 -2.84 13.81 36.44
CA THR A 502 -2.98 15.26 36.27
C THR A 502 -3.28 15.57 34.81
N GLY A 503 -4.32 16.37 34.54
CA GLY A 503 -4.80 16.60 33.19
C GLY A 503 -5.47 15.35 32.63
N GLY A 504 -5.10 14.96 31.39
CA GLY A 504 -5.68 13.80 30.74
C GLY A 504 -7.09 14.00 30.21
N THR A 505 -7.67 12.92 29.72
CA THR A 505 -9.02 12.88 29.15
C THR A 505 -9.97 12.18 30.10
N LYS A 506 -11.14 12.76 30.30
CA LYS A 506 -12.19 12.14 31.11
C LYS A 506 -12.66 10.86 30.42
N TRP A 507 -12.68 9.76 31.17
CA TRP A 507 -13.14 8.47 30.66
C TRP A 507 -14.66 8.45 30.52
N ASP A 508 -15.14 7.99 29.39
CA ASP A 508 -16.56 7.79 29.13
C ASP A 508 -16.89 6.29 29.18
N PHE A 509 -17.52 5.85 30.28
CA PHE A 509 -17.88 4.45 30.48
C PHE A 509 -18.96 3.93 29.52
N THR A 510 -19.63 4.80 28.76
CA THR A 510 -20.64 4.40 27.78
C THR A 510 -20.05 3.99 26.45
N THR A 511 -18.82 4.44 26.15
CA THR A 511 -18.12 4.18 24.88
C THR A 511 -16.70 3.68 25.07
N GLY A 512 -16.11 3.88 26.25
CA GLY A 512 -14.72 3.51 26.55
C GLY A 512 -14.55 2.01 26.72
N GLN A 513 -13.91 1.39 25.74
CA GLN A 513 -13.60 -0.04 25.74
C GLN A 513 -12.23 -0.30 26.37
N MET A 514 -12.07 -1.47 26.97
CA MET A 514 -10.81 -1.93 27.52
C MET A 514 -9.75 -2.05 26.44
N PRO A 515 -8.61 -1.36 26.56
CA PRO A 515 -7.50 -1.51 25.62
C PRO A 515 -6.77 -2.85 25.82
N ALA A 516 -5.91 -3.23 24.86
CA ALA A 516 -5.10 -4.45 24.92
C ALA A 516 -3.89 -4.31 25.86
N ASN A 517 -4.10 -3.71 27.03
CA ASN A 517 -3.13 -3.57 28.13
C ASN A 517 -3.84 -3.18 29.41
N ASP A 518 -3.17 -3.37 30.55
CA ASP A 518 -3.67 -2.87 31.85
C ASP A 518 -3.86 -1.34 31.80
N LEU A 519 -4.95 -0.88 32.39
CA LEU A 519 -5.37 0.53 32.44
C LEU A 519 -5.44 1.03 33.88
N THR A 520 -5.00 2.26 34.12
CA THR A 520 -5.24 2.96 35.38
C THR A 520 -6.05 4.21 35.11
N LEU A 521 -7.17 4.36 35.85
CA LEU A 521 -8.01 5.54 35.82
C LEU A 521 -7.89 6.28 37.15
N TYR A 522 -7.77 7.59 37.07
CA TYR A 522 -7.52 8.48 38.22
C TYR A 522 -8.75 9.33 38.51
N ALA A 523 -9.14 9.37 39.79
CA ALA A 523 -10.21 10.24 40.26
C ALA A 523 -9.76 11.70 40.29
N HIS A 524 -10.47 12.58 39.58
CA HIS A 524 -10.25 14.01 39.63
C HIS A 524 -11.33 14.68 40.48
N PHE A 525 -10.93 15.73 41.19
CA PHE A 525 -11.79 16.47 42.08
C PHE A 525 -11.59 17.98 41.90
N SER A 526 -12.69 18.69 41.81
CA SER A 526 -12.73 20.15 41.93
C SER A 526 -13.02 20.59 43.34
N VAL A 527 -12.24 21.52 43.86
CA VAL A 527 -12.48 22.10 45.19
C VAL A 527 -13.77 22.92 45.18
N ASN A 528 -14.62 22.71 46.16
CA ASN A 528 -15.87 23.45 46.30
C ASN A 528 -15.66 24.84 46.92
N SER A 529 -16.56 25.74 46.61
CA SER A 529 -16.69 27.02 47.27
C SER A 529 -17.97 27.04 48.11
N TYR A 530 -17.88 27.61 49.29
CA TYR A 530 -18.99 27.77 50.23
C TYR A 530 -19.23 29.24 50.53
N GLN A 531 -20.46 29.59 50.99
CA GLN A 531 -20.84 30.97 51.26
C GLN A 531 -20.40 31.37 52.67
N ALA A 532 -19.63 32.43 52.76
CA ALA A 532 -19.37 33.18 53.98
C ALA A 532 -20.38 34.34 54.05
N ASN A 533 -21.34 34.24 54.93
CA ASN A 533 -22.41 35.23 55.08
C ASN A 533 -22.08 36.15 56.25
N PHE A 534 -21.93 37.45 56.06
CA PHE A 534 -21.59 38.46 57.02
C PHE A 534 -22.83 39.27 57.34
N ASP A 535 -23.34 39.09 58.54
CA ASP A 535 -24.55 39.78 59.03
C ASP A 535 -24.18 40.99 59.96
N ILE A 536 -24.69 42.15 59.61
CA ILE A 536 -24.58 43.37 60.38
C ILE A 536 -26.00 43.86 60.69
N ASP A 537 -26.47 43.54 61.87
CA ASP A 537 -27.83 43.94 62.36
C ASP A 537 -28.95 43.50 61.34
N GLY A 538 -28.89 42.29 60.79
CA GLY A 538 -29.86 41.75 59.84
C GLY A 538 -29.65 42.11 58.43
N VAL A 539 -28.56 42.81 58.09
CA VAL A 539 -28.11 43.05 56.66
C VAL A 539 -27.00 42.10 56.37
N VAL A 540 -27.30 41.11 55.50
CA VAL A 540 -26.37 40.05 55.17
C VAL A 540 -25.65 40.39 53.82
N THR A 541 -24.34 40.33 53.85
CA THR A 541 -23.49 40.29 52.61
C THR A 541 -22.81 38.91 52.53
N ASN A 542 -22.63 38.37 51.34
CA ASN A 542 -22.03 37.06 51.17
C ASN A 542 -20.84 37.10 50.23
N GLU A 543 -19.91 36.19 50.45
CA GLU A 543 -18.76 35.95 49.61
C GLU A 543 -18.58 34.43 49.42
N ALA A 544 -18.34 33.98 48.16
CA ALA A 544 -18.01 32.57 47.89
C ALA A 544 -16.52 32.36 48.15
N VAL A 545 -16.20 31.49 49.08
CA VAL A 545 -14.82 31.19 49.49
C VAL A 545 -14.51 29.73 49.24
N VAL A 546 -13.35 29.48 48.64
CA VAL A 546 -12.88 28.12 48.33
C VAL A 546 -12.60 27.37 49.64
N TYR A 547 -13.04 26.11 49.71
CA TYR A 547 -12.79 25.22 50.85
C TYR A 547 -11.31 25.18 51.26
N ASP A 548 -11.03 25.14 52.56
CA ASP A 548 -9.71 25.09 53.21
C ASP A 548 -8.79 26.30 52.88
N THR A 549 -9.34 27.39 52.34
CA THR A 549 -8.63 28.68 52.22
C THR A 549 -9.01 29.64 53.31
N LEU A 550 -8.12 30.57 53.65
CA LEU A 550 -8.43 31.64 54.62
C LEU A 550 -9.48 32.59 54.01
N LEU A 551 -10.42 33.04 54.81
CA LEU A 551 -11.35 34.09 54.47
C LEU A 551 -10.65 35.46 54.57
N ASN A 552 -11.00 36.37 53.66
CA ASN A 552 -10.60 37.76 53.78
C ASN A 552 -11.46 38.43 54.89
N GLU A 553 -10.82 39.12 55.82
CA GLU A 553 -11.56 39.90 56.81
C GLU A 553 -12.31 41.03 56.10
N PRO A 554 -13.64 41.15 56.26
CA PRO A 554 -14.40 42.26 55.69
C PRO A 554 -13.99 43.59 56.27
N THR A 555 -14.28 44.68 55.55
CA THR A 555 -14.05 46.01 56.06
C THR A 555 -14.80 46.18 57.37
N THR A 556 -14.10 46.66 58.43
CA THR A 556 -14.64 46.84 59.75
C THR A 556 -15.96 47.63 59.71
N PRO A 557 -17.08 47.06 60.08
CA PRO A 557 -18.35 47.76 60.07
C PRO A 557 -18.38 48.85 61.14
N THR A 558 -19.08 49.91 60.89
CA THR A 558 -19.21 51.05 61.77
C THR A 558 -20.67 51.19 62.21
N LYS A 559 -20.87 51.30 63.54
CA LYS A 559 -22.19 51.55 64.14
C LYS A 559 -22.05 52.71 65.06
N GLN A 560 -22.85 53.74 64.83
CA GLN A 560 -22.77 54.98 65.65
C GLN A 560 -23.02 54.69 67.09
N GLY A 561 -22.06 55.05 67.93
CA GLY A 561 -22.14 54.85 69.36
C GLY A 561 -21.75 53.48 69.91
N TYR A 562 -21.17 52.66 69.00
CA TYR A 562 -20.71 51.35 69.36
C TYR A 562 -19.29 51.14 68.85
N THR A 563 -18.56 50.27 69.50
CA THR A 563 -17.26 49.79 69.06
C THR A 563 -17.44 48.38 68.51
N PHE A 564 -16.89 48.08 67.29
CA PHE A 564 -16.91 46.75 66.72
C PHE A 564 -15.93 45.85 67.46
N ASP A 565 -16.44 44.69 67.90
CA ASP A 565 -15.65 43.72 68.72
C ASP A 565 -15.05 42.62 67.80
N GLY A 566 -15.71 42.33 66.73
CA GLY A 566 -15.28 41.31 65.79
C GLY A 566 -16.45 40.57 65.15
N TRP A 567 -16.08 39.63 64.24
CA TRP A 567 -17.03 38.72 63.65
C TRP A 567 -17.12 37.45 64.47
N TYR A 568 -18.31 36.95 64.73
CA TYR A 568 -18.61 35.77 65.58
C TYR A 568 -19.48 34.79 64.77
N ASP A 569 -19.41 33.48 65.17
CA ASP A 569 -20.17 32.40 64.55
C ASP A 569 -21.62 32.30 64.97
N GLU A 570 -22.04 33.07 65.95
CA GLU A 570 -23.42 33.16 66.43
C GLU A 570 -23.82 34.64 66.60
N GLU A 571 -25.13 34.93 66.46
CA GLU A 571 -25.68 36.28 66.60
C GLU A 571 -25.51 36.84 68.00
N THR A 572 -25.55 35.97 69.03
CA THR A 572 -25.34 36.33 70.46
C THR A 572 -24.45 35.30 71.12
N GLY A 573 -23.29 35.71 71.63
CA GLY A 573 -22.29 34.82 72.18
C GLY A 573 -21.39 34.29 71.06
N GLY A 574 -21.18 32.97 70.98
CA GLY A 574 -20.36 32.32 69.99
C GLY A 574 -18.86 32.55 70.11
N ASN A 575 -18.11 32.05 69.13
CA ASN A 575 -16.67 32.22 69.10
C ASN A 575 -16.28 33.29 68.03
N LYS A 576 -15.32 34.09 68.44
CA LYS A 576 -14.75 35.07 67.45
C LYS A 576 -13.97 34.39 66.39
N TRP A 577 -14.25 34.72 65.13
CA TRP A 577 -13.52 34.19 63.95
C TRP A 577 -12.16 34.87 63.85
N ASP A 578 -11.12 34.03 63.67
CA ASP A 578 -9.78 34.54 63.40
C ASP A 578 -9.45 34.35 61.93
N PHE A 579 -9.55 35.39 61.15
CA PHE A 579 -9.29 35.40 59.69
C PHE A 579 -7.83 35.08 59.29
N LYS A 580 -6.93 35.04 60.31
CA LYS A 580 -5.50 34.71 60.04
C LYS A 580 -5.20 33.24 60.16
N THR A 581 -6.02 32.47 60.81
CA THR A 581 -5.75 31.06 61.10
C THR A 581 -6.90 30.13 60.78
N MET A 582 -8.16 30.62 60.82
CA MET A 582 -9.33 29.78 60.53
C MET A 582 -9.64 29.78 59.02
N LYS A 583 -9.82 28.57 58.48
CA LYS A 583 -10.09 28.33 57.06
C LYS A 583 -11.58 28.03 56.86
N MET A 584 -12.05 28.26 55.62
CA MET A 584 -13.41 27.95 55.19
C MET A 584 -13.72 26.46 55.36
N PRO A 585 -14.70 26.09 56.18
CA PRO A 585 -15.13 24.69 56.32
C PRO A 585 -15.89 24.19 55.11
N ALA A 586 -16.20 22.87 55.07
CA ALA A 586 -16.95 22.25 53.99
C ALA A 586 -18.47 22.46 54.08
N ASN A 587 -18.89 23.65 54.48
CA ASN A 587 -20.28 24.11 54.54
C ASN A 587 -20.33 25.64 54.57
N ASP A 588 -21.48 26.21 54.27
CA ASP A 588 -21.73 27.64 54.41
C ASP A 588 -21.65 28.04 55.93
N VAL A 589 -21.06 29.22 56.12
CA VAL A 589 -20.93 29.80 57.49
C VAL A 589 -21.58 31.17 57.53
N ALA A 590 -22.11 31.51 58.69
CA ALA A 590 -22.64 32.84 58.98
C ALA A 590 -21.77 33.52 60.06
N PHE A 591 -21.43 34.74 59.82
CA PHE A 591 -20.68 35.60 60.75
C PHE A 591 -21.50 36.81 61.09
N TYR A 592 -21.58 37.06 62.38
CA TYR A 592 -22.36 38.13 62.97
C TYR A 592 -21.43 39.21 63.52
N ALA A 593 -21.70 40.47 63.18
CA ALA A 593 -20.93 41.59 63.66
C ALA A 593 -21.36 41.90 65.14
N HIS A 594 -20.45 41.67 66.07
CA HIS A 594 -20.69 42.06 67.46
C HIS A 594 -20.16 43.45 67.75
N PHE A 595 -20.93 44.17 68.53
CA PHE A 595 -20.66 45.56 68.91
C PHE A 595 -20.85 45.78 70.36
N THR A 596 -19.91 46.44 71.07
CA THR A 596 -20.03 46.92 72.43
C THR A 596 -20.46 48.38 72.40
N ILE A 597 -21.45 48.67 73.18
CA ILE A 597 -21.98 50.03 73.34
C ILE A 597 -20.93 50.98 73.96
N ASN A 598 -20.71 52.14 73.34
CA ASN A 598 -19.79 53.10 73.85
C ASN A 598 -20.44 53.88 75.02
N ASN A 599 -19.69 54.00 76.03
CA ASN A 599 -20.10 54.82 77.21
C ASN A 599 -19.48 56.22 77.11
N TYR A 600 -20.28 57.22 77.30
CA TYR A 600 -19.83 58.59 77.27
C TYR A 600 -20.01 59.20 78.65
N GLN A 601 -19.12 60.11 79.09
CA GLN A 601 -19.22 60.83 80.34
C GLN A 601 -20.04 62.09 80.12
N ALA A 602 -21.12 62.22 80.84
CA ALA A 602 -21.89 63.43 80.94
C ALA A 602 -21.51 64.15 82.24
N ASN A 603 -21.00 65.37 82.12
CA ASN A 603 -20.66 66.20 83.25
C ASN A 603 -21.81 67.21 83.51
N PHE A 604 -22.40 67.12 84.66
CA PHE A 604 -23.46 68.06 85.10
C PHE A 604 -22.85 69.00 86.09
N ASP A 605 -22.83 70.29 85.79
CA ASP A 605 -22.46 71.34 86.74
C ASP A 605 -23.74 71.92 87.37
N ILE A 606 -23.89 71.69 88.65
CA ILE A 606 -25.04 72.22 89.48
C ILE A 606 -24.42 73.03 90.57
N ASP A 607 -24.51 74.38 90.48
CA ASP A 607 -24.04 75.31 91.50
C ASP A 607 -22.54 75.20 91.89
N GLY A 608 -21.67 74.85 90.86
CA GLY A 608 -20.24 74.72 91.09
C GLY A 608 -19.75 73.34 91.54
N GLU A 609 -20.63 72.34 91.73
CA GLU A 609 -20.26 70.96 91.93
C GLU A 609 -20.48 70.16 90.64
N VAL A 610 -19.40 69.58 90.08
CA VAL A 610 -19.44 68.71 88.87
C VAL A 610 -19.71 67.30 89.24
N LYS A 611 -20.87 66.76 88.90
CA LYS A 611 -21.20 65.33 88.99
C LYS A 611 -20.99 64.69 87.62
N ASN A 612 -20.14 63.64 87.60
CA ASN A 612 -19.86 62.86 86.44
C ASN A 612 -20.73 61.61 86.41
N GLU A 613 -21.49 61.39 85.35
CA GLU A 613 -22.30 60.18 85.20
C GLU A 613 -21.91 59.50 83.85
N THR A 614 -21.67 58.19 83.92
CA THR A 614 -21.35 57.42 82.69
C THR A 614 -22.64 57.02 82.00
N ILE A 615 -22.92 57.51 80.86
CA ILE A 615 -24.14 57.26 80.10
C ILE A 615 -23.81 56.40 78.90
N PRO A 616 -24.43 55.21 78.75
CA PRO A 616 -24.28 54.42 77.47
C PRO A 616 -24.99 55.14 76.31
N TYR A 617 -24.40 55.06 75.13
CA TYR A 617 -25.00 55.61 73.91
C TYR A 617 -26.30 54.88 73.56
N SER A 618 -27.46 55.48 73.68
CA SER A 618 -28.73 54.93 73.24
C SER A 618 -29.39 55.82 72.21
N MET A 619 -29.65 55.30 71.06
CA MET A 619 -30.29 56.05 69.92
C MET A 619 -31.81 56.32 70.18
N ASN A 620 -32.44 55.77 71.19
CA ASN A 620 -33.89 55.87 71.37
C ASN A 620 -34.31 56.64 72.63
N ARG A 621 -34.05 57.96 72.68
CA ARG A 621 -34.88 58.85 73.48
C ARG A 621 -35.35 60.05 72.67
N PRO A 622 -36.66 60.20 72.42
CA PRO A 622 -37.14 61.43 71.79
C PRO A 622 -36.90 62.57 72.82
N LEU A 623 -36.24 63.64 72.32
CA LEU A 623 -36.09 64.91 73.10
C LEU A 623 -37.47 65.44 73.48
N GLN A 624 -37.79 65.49 74.78
CA GLN A 624 -38.92 66.20 75.31
C GLN A 624 -38.71 67.70 75.10
N PRO A 625 -39.70 68.45 74.58
CA PRO A 625 -39.48 69.85 74.12
C PRO A 625 -39.70 70.82 75.28
N ASN A 626 -39.00 70.88 76.35
CA ASN A 626 -39.03 72.00 77.35
C ASN A 626 -38.01 71.86 78.50
N LYS A 627 -36.79 71.42 78.24
CA LYS A 627 -35.63 71.76 79.09
C LYS A 627 -34.40 71.92 78.23
N VAL A 628 -33.93 73.13 78.05
CA VAL A 628 -32.63 73.38 77.48
C VAL A 628 -31.59 72.94 78.50
N ILE A 629 -31.09 71.74 78.37
CA ILE A 629 -29.91 71.26 79.04
C ILE A 629 -28.74 71.50 78.09
N HIS A 630 -27.83 72.38 78.47
CA HIS A 630 -26.56 72.49 77.71
C HIS A 630 -25.73 71.26 78.05
N LEU A 631 -25.75 70.31 77.14
CA LEU A 631 -24.85 69.18 77.22
C LEU A 631 -23.50 69.60 76.64
N MET A 632 -22.53 69.96 77.49
CA MET A 632 -21.14 70.04 77.04
C MET A 632 -20.55 68.63 77.05
N VAL A 633 -20.41 68.05 75.86
CA VAL A 633 -19.60 66.85 75.65
C VAL A 633 -18.14 67.27 75.72
N GLY A 634 -17.49 67.03 76.89
CA GLY A 634 -16.05 67.24 77.06
C GLY A 634 -15.25 66.14 76.49
N MET A 635 -14.65 66.38 75.31
CA MET A 635 -13.58 65.50 74.86
C MET A 635 -12.36 65.73 75.76
N THR A 636 -11.84 64.68 76.37
CA THR A 636 -10.57 64.74 77.11
C THR A 636 -9.41 65.14 76.18
N GLN A 637 -8.55 65.99 76.68
CA GLN A 637 -7.44 66.65 75.95
C GLN A 637 -6.47 65.70 75.22
N LYS A 638 -6.51 64.41 75.45
CA LYS A 638 -5.68 63.42 74.80
C LYS A 638 -6.14 63.01 73.41
N GLN A 639 -7.38 63.34 73.01
CA GLN A 639 -7.87 63.05 71.66
C GLN A 639 -7.71 64.25 70.68
N ALA A 640 -7.45 65.45 71.16
CA ALA A 640 -7.30 66.65 70.38
C ALA A 640 -5.89 66.81 69.80
N GLU A 641 -4.90 66.12 70.31
CA GLU A 641 -3.50 66.23 69.86
C GLU A 641 -3.15 65.35 68.67
N ARG A 642 -4.03 64.42 68.24
CA ARG A 642 -3.78 63.54 67.07
C ARG A 642 -4.40 64.00 65.74
N SER A 643 -5.30 65.06 65.80
CA SER A 643 -5.83 65.62 64.55
C SER A 643 -5.34 67.10 64.45
N GLY A 644 -4.26 67.29 63.80
CA GLY A 644 -3.61 68.57 63.54
C GLY A 644 -4.51 69.60 62.86
N ILE A 645 -5.47 70.20 63.61
CA ILE A 645 -6.24 71.35 63.10
C ILE A 645 -6.04 72.50 64.04
N SER A 646 -5.21 73.43 63.63
CA SER A 646 -4.92 74.70 64.18
C SER A 646 -6.15 75.64 64.15
N LYS A 647 -6.35 76.38 65.28
CA LYS A 647 -7.29 77.46 65.47
C LYS A 647 -7.55 78.36 64.25
N ARG A 648 -8.82 78.58 63.92
CA ARG A 648 -9.49 79.89 63.90
C ARG A 648 -10.79 79.92 63.06
N ARG A 649 -11.80 80.48 63.80
CA ARG A 649 -12.87 81.37 63.35
C ARG A 649 -14.26 80.83 62.93
N LYS A 650 -15.23 81.17 63.79
CA LYS A 650 -16.60 81.58 63.46
C LYS A 650 -17.54 80.70 62.67
N CYS A 651 -18.58 80.31 63.35
CA CYS A 651 -19.92 80.06 62.76
C CYS A 651 -20.32 81.11 61.73
N PRO A 652 -21.10 80.82 60.75
CA PRO A 652 -22.50 80.44 60.90
C PRO A 652 -23.11 79.60 59.80
N ARG A 653 -24.33 79.16 60.10
CA ARG A 653 -25.44 78.78 59.21
C ARG A 653 -25.57 77.31 58.76
N MET A 654 -26.74 76.78 59.30
CA MET A 654 -27.47 75.66 58.70
C MET A 654 -27.49 75.75 57.18
N MET A 655 -27.24 74.62 56.54
CA MET A 655 -27.81 74.35 55.22
C MET A 655 -28.25 72.88 55.20
N SER A 656 -29.54 72.68 55.15
CA SER A 656 -30.24 71.47 54.85
C SER A 656 -29.87 71.06 53.43
N LEU A 657 -29.31 69.86 53.20
CA LEU A 657 -29.18 69.29 51.86
C LEU A 657 -29.99 68.01 51.80
N TYR A 658 -31.13 68.13 51.14
CA TYR A 658 -31.89 67.00 50.66
C TYR A 658 -31.05 66.34 49.54
N MET A 659 -30.73 65.10 49.69
CA MET A 659 -30.27 64.29 48.60
C MET A 659 -31.38 63.37 48.14
N HIS A 660 -31.93 63.64 47.01
CA HIS A 660 -32.79 62.75 46.24
C HIS A 660 -31.96 61.53 45.76
N ILE A 661 -32.38 60.36 46.17
CA ILE A 661 -31.96 59.10 45.48
C ILE A 661 -33.00 58.81 44.44
N LEU A 662 -32.57 58.90 43.19
CA LEU A 662 -33.32 58.32 42.06
C LEU A 662 -32.65 57.03 41.65
N PRO A 663 -33.42 55.99 41.35
CA PRO A 663 -32.87 54.76 40.83
C PRO A 663 -32.65 54.84 39.31
N SER A 664 -31.52 54.37 38.85
CA SER A 664 -31.32 54.15 37.43
C SER A 664 -31.36 52.64 37.13
N THR A 665 -32.39 52.32 36.46
CA THR A 665 -32.67 51.06 35.78
C THR A 665 -31.84 50.91 34.49
N THR A 666 -31.66 49.63 34.12
CA THR A 666 -31.57 49.12 32.76
C THR A 666 -30.22 49.26 32.05
N THR A 667 -29.73 48.40 31.28
CA THR A 667 -30.23 47.20 30.55
C THR A 667 -29.06 46.52 29.83
N LYS A 668 -29.11 45.22 29.82
CA LYS A 668 -28.94 44.33 28.67
C LYS A 668 -27.77 44.41 27.71
N ARG A 669 -27.33 43.23 27.48
CA ARG A 669 -26.96 42.52 26.23
C ARG A 669 -25.46 42.44 25.97
N THR A 670 -24.98 41.28 25.89
CA THR A 670 -25.13 40.09 25.01
C THR A 670 -23.90 39.93 24.12
N LEU A 671 -23.45 38.71 24.07
CA LEU A 671 -22.67 38.07 23.00
C LEU A 671 -21.19 38.50 22.91
N ILE A 672 -20.30 37.63 22.93
CA ILE A 672 -20.18 36.34 22.20
C ILE A 672 -19.54 35.30 23.12
#